data_ba88967cf6b694853657605c7879c44a
#
_entry.id   ba88967cf6b694853657605c7879c44a
#
_cell.length_a   1.000
_cell.length_b   1.000
_cell.length_c   1.000
_cell.angle_alpha   90.00
_cell.angle_beta   90.00
_cell.angle_gamma   90.00
#
_symmetry.space_group_name_H-M   'P 1'
#
loop_
_entity.id
_entity.type
_entity.pdbx_description
1 polymer ?
#
loop_
_entity_poly.entity_id
_entity_poly.type
_entity_poly.pdbx_seq_one_letter_code
_entity_poly.pdbx_strand_id
1 'polypeptide(L)'
;MLCFLSDVKTKDKIISVAEYQNIGDPKECYTTNESAVRYLLYGSNEPVDKLSRLFLVRTNKVAGNITCLVKEQDLKGKRTSPYIDYKDEQERTWTHYKYFLHRISELIADTEEIEDGRVRDIVEHIDFDEDQPIEENMNALIRVASRVRAYAKSVREDDPAAEIVLHVDCTGGMRNASMILVALMRLLQYERIEIGKVLYSNFNRNDPQKNRVEEVNPLYSFFDLVAGAEEFVRHGEVTVLNKFFEKRERSTHLDTLLNAMQKFAEELKLCHYGDLSEAITALRDAIHDFPEISPSDVSSAAKQNDDLMRQMLGRIQEDYAPILKEKLDDIALIRWCISHNLLQQAMTLFTERVPESLVKSEFLWIQPAYQTDFSNEQKKDSMKRTEAFYLVNIYPKSRGDVGQQKDTQDTMLNRAKKVWKERFGEFLQNLLTEPHHVEKQDIHKLLERPLPEFDEIRLSNAAELGRILFSIHTMCRAQAGEISPVRAEMKKYLDYVQTWVADKKVSKNDLKEDIFTKDDHELAGTIIKFMEEKVGQARFYLSVERMRGAVRMNEGGLCSRNPEKARSILTQYFDIKDERNHTSHAGNKTRRFDAAELEKQMSVALDEIETVCAEKPVERNAFINHTNHPSSRWEEGQRSAAEAYGTIVDLPFPDISTEWGEMEVRHLAEENAIRILARRPAAVLVQGEFSYTVALVERLKAAGILVLSACSERLVHERVDENGETIRESRFVFRCFRTY
;
A
#
# COMPACT_ATOMS: atom_id res chain seq x y z
N MET A 1 -37.85 -0.34 -24.81
CA MET A 1 -37.70 -1.84 -24.75
C MET A 1 -36.72 -2.30 -25.82
N LEU A 2 -35.92 -3.32 -25.56
CA LEU A 2 -35.00 -3.96 -26.51
C LEU A 2 -35.33 -5.43 -26.62
N CYS A 3 -35.40 -5.97 -27.86
CA CYS A 3 -35.57 -7.39 -28.10
C CYS A 3 -35.03 -7.82 -29.47
N PHE A 4 -34.74 -9.13 -29.60
CA PHE A 4 -34.67 -9.80 -30.90
C PHE A 4 -36.08 -10.22 -31.29
N LEU A 5 -36.47 -9.94 -32.52
CA LEU A 5 -37.79 -10.36 -32.99
C LEU A 5 -37.83 -11.86 -33.31
N SER A 6 -38.93 -12.50 -32.91
CA SER A 6 -39.24 -13.86 -33.22
C SER A 6 -39.92 -13.99 -34.62
N ASP A 7 -39.75 -15.12 -35.24
CA ASP A 7 -40.53 -15.47 -36.42
C ASP A 7 -42.01 -15.78 -36.03
N VAL A 8 -42.93 -15.31 -36.84
CA VAL A 8 -44.36 -15.65 -36.75
C VAL A 8 -44.56 -17.08 -37.20
N LYS A 9 -45.20 -17.88 -36.40
CA LYS A 9 -45.48 -19.30 -36.71
C LYS A 9 -46.83 -19.46 -37.41
N THR A 10 -46.89 -20.42 -38.33
CA THR A 10 -48.11 -20.78 -39.02
C THR A 10 -48.44 -22.27 -38.83
N LYS A 11 -49.70 -22.59 -38.76
CA LYS A 11 -50.22 -23.97 -38.75
C LYS A 11 -51.44 -24.05 -39.67
N ASP A 12 -51.50 -25.04 -40.53
CA ASP A 12 -52.61 -25.24 -41.47
C ASP A 12 -52.99 -23.98 -42.29
N LYS A 13 -51.97 -23.23 -42.76
CA LYS A 13 -52.04 -21.91 -43.46
C LYS A 13 -52.59 -20.73 -42.65
N ILE A 14 -52.75 -20.89 -41.36
CA ILE A 14 -53.22 -19.86 -40.45
C ILE A 14 -52.07 -19.48 -39.51
N ILE A 15 -51.99 -18.21 -39.09
CA ILE A 15 -51.04 -17.78 -38.07
C ILE A 15 -51.42 -18.44 -36.74
N SER A 16 -50.42 -19.03 -36.09
CA SER A 16 -50.61 -19.69 -34.79
C SER A 16 -50.81 -18.65 -33.69
N VAL A 17 -51.81 -18.89 -32.83
CA VAL A 17 -52.12 -18.08 -31.68
C VAL A 17 -51.58 -18.77 -30.43
N ALA A 18 -51.03 -18.00 -29.52
CA ALA A 18 -50.62 -18.42 -28.18
C ALA A 18 -51.38 -17.60 -27.11
N GLU A 19 -51.93 -18.27 -26.11
CA GLU A 19 -52.55 -17.61 -24.96
C GLU A 19 -51.54 -17.46 -23.80
N TYR A 20 -51.51 -16.30 -23.18
CA TYR A 20 -50.72 -16.04 -21.98
C TYR A 20 -51.61 -15.54 -20.85
N GLN A 21 -51.40 -16.01 -19.62
CA GLN A 21 -52.34 -15.79 -18.51
C GLN A 21 -52.18 -14.44 -17.82
N ASN A 22 -51.05 -13.75 -17.96
CA ASN A 22 -50.69 -12.56 -17.22
C ASN A 22 -50.36 -11.33 -18.08
N ILE A 23 -51.02 -11.14 -19.19
CA ILE A 23 -50.69 -10.05 -20.16
C ILE A 23 -51.86 -9.06 -20.37
N GLY A 24 -52.89 -9.14 -19.53
CA GLY A 24 -54.17 -8.41 -19.75
C GLY A 24 -55.06 -9.10 -20.79
N ASP A 25 -56.24 -8.52 -21.06
CA ASP A 25 -57.16 -9.02 -22.09
C ASP A 25 -56.97 -8.21 -23.38
N PRO A 26 -57.06 -8.88 -24.55
CA PRO A 26 -57.22 -10.32 -24.74
C PRO A 26 -55.91 -11.06 -24.42
N LYS A 27 -56.01 -12.32 -23.96
CA LYS A 27 -54.86 -13.18 -23.62
C LYS A 27 -54.12 -13.76 -24.82
N GLU A 28 -54.67 -13.58 -25.99
CA GLU A 28 -54.18 -14.10 -27.25
C GLU A 28 -53.05 -13.24 -27.83
N CYS A 29 -51.94 -13.88 -28.19
CA CYS A 29 -50.82 -13.26 -28.88
C CYS A 29 -50.50 -14.02 -30.17
N TYR A 30 -50.24 -13.29 -31.22
CA TYR A 30 -49.90 -13.82 -32.53
C TYR A 30 -48.40 -13.83 -32.83
N THR A 31 -47.65 -13.10 -32.04
CA THR A 31 -46.17 -13.11 -32.03
C THR A 31 -45.64 -13.24 -30.59
N THR A 32 -44.50 -13.88 -30.45
CA THR A 32 -43.92 -14.11 -29.11
C THR A 32 -43.57 -12.80 -28.40
N ASN A 33 -43.02 -11.83 -29.12
CA ASN A 33 -42.64 -10.54 -28.50
C ASN A 33 -43.83 -9.63 -28.15
N GLU A 34 -45.02 -9.87 -28.77
CA GLU A 34 -46.27 -9.19 -28.43
C GLU A 34 -46.64 -9.43 -26.95
N SER A 35 -46.42 -10.66 -26.45
CA SER A 35 -46.68 -10.99 -25.05
C SER A 35 -45.87 -10.16 -24.07
N ALA A 36 -44.59 -9.88 -24.38
CA ALA A 36 -43.71 -9.03 -23.53
C ALA A 36 -44.16 -7.57 -23.54
N VAL A 37 -44.57 -7.02 -24.71
CA VAL A 37 -45.11 -5.65 -24.79
C VAL A 37 -46.41 -5.53 -23.95
N ARG A 38 -47.33 -6.50 -24.11
CA ARG A 38 -48.59 -6.52 -23.32
C ARG A 38 -48.34 -6.68 -21.84
N TYR A 39 -47.36 -7.52 -21.46
CA TYR A 39 -47.00 -7.67 -20.04
C TYR A 39 -46.51 -6.35 -19.43
N LEU A 40 -45.67 -5.63 -20.12
CA LEU A 40 -45.16 -4.33 -19.63
C LEU A 40 -46.31 -3.32 -19.43
N LEU A 41 -47.26 -3.28 -20.37
CA LEU A 41 -48.36 -2.29 -20.32
C LEU A 41 -49.50 -2.70 -19.39
N TYR A 42 -49.81 -4.00 -19.26
CA TYR A 42 -51.04 -4.44 -18.61
C TYR A 42 -50.89 -5.58 -17.62
N GLY A 43 -49.83 -6.37 -17.71
CA GLY A 43 -49.71 -7.63 -16.95
C GLY A 43 -48.79 -7.54 -15.74
N SER A 44 -47.91 -6.55 -15.69
CA SER A 44 -46.98 -6.35 -14.61
C SER A 44 -47.64 -5.85 -13.32
N ASN A 45 -47.10 -6.17 -12.16
CA ASN A 45 -47.50 -5.56 -10.88
C ASN A 45 -47.27 -4.05 -10.86
N GLU A 46 -46.28 -3.59 -11.62
CA GLU A 46 -45.97 -2.18 -11.85
C GLU A 46 -45.95 -1.95 -13.37
N PRO A 47 -47.12 -1.73 -13.99
CA PRO A 47 -47.21 -1.53 -15.43
C PRO A 47 -46.56 -0.19 -15.81
N VAL A 48 -45.99 -0.12 -17.00
CA VAL A 48 -45.49 1.13 -17.55
C VAL A 48 -46.61 1.88 -18.26
N ASP A 49 -46.70 3.18 -18.08
CA ASP A 49 -47.77 3.99 -18.70
C ASP A 49 -47.64 3.97 -20.24
N LYS A 50 -46.41 4.01 -20.76
CA LYS A 50 -46.13 3.93 -22.19
C LYS A 50 -44.70 3.50 -22.47
N LEU A 51 -44.50 2.93 -23.64
CA LEU A 51 -43.16 2.65 -24.20
C LEU A 51 -42.73 3.80 -25.10
N SER A 52 -41.65 4.52 -24.67
CA SER A 52 -41.14 5.71 -25.40
C SER A 52 -40.34 5.32 -26.64
N ARG A 53 -39.68 4.15 -26.66
CA ARG A 53 -38.89 3.65 -27.77
C ARG A 53 -38.79 2.12 -27.74
N LEU A 54 -38.87 1.52 -28.93
CA LEU A 54 -38.65 0.08 -29.16
C LEU A 54 -37.42 -0.10 -30.04
N PHE A 55 -36.40 -0.79 -29.54
CA PHE A 55 -35.23 -1.20 -30.30
C PHE A 55 -35.39 -2.67 -30.68
N LEU A 56 -35.59 -2.93 -31.97
CA LEU A 56 -35.92 -4.24 -32.51
C LEU A 56 -34.74 -4.77 -33.31
N VAL A 57 -34.12 -5.84 -32.85
CA VAL A 57 -33.08 -6.54 -33.64
C VAL A 57 -33.77 -7.48 -34.61
N ARG A 58 -33.60 -7.20 -35.91
CA ARG A 58 -34.27 -7.87 -37.01
C ARG A 58 -33.27 -8.76 -37.73
N THR A 59 -33.48 -10.07 -37.69
CA THR A 59 -32.71 -11.07 -38.47
C THR A 59 -33.17 -11.14 -39.91
N ASN A 60 -32.34 -11.72 -40.76
CA ASN A 60 -32.71 -11.97 -42.18
C ASN A 60 -34.02 -12.76 -42.30
N LYS A 61 -34.20 -13.78 -41.46
CA LYS A 61 -35.42 -14.54 -41.38
C LYS A 61 -36.64 -13.68 -41.08
N VAL A 62 -36.55 -12.82 -40.10
CA VAL A 62 -37.64 -11.94 -39.66
C VAL A 62 -37.93 -10.83 -40.68
N ALA A 63 -36.93 -10.41 -41.45
CA ALA A 63 -37.10 -9.49 -42.56
C ALA A 63 -37.85 -10.15 -43.76
N GLY A 64 -37.82 -11.47 -43.85
CA GLY A 64 -38.47 -12.25 -44.86
C GLY A 64 -39.98 -12.41 -44.70
N ASN A 65 -40.67 -12.98 -45.72
CA ASN A 65 -42.11 -13.23 -45.69
C ASN A 65 -42.48 -14.35 -44.71
N ILE A 66 -43.64 -14.23 -44.09
CA ILE A 66 -44.25 -15.31 -43.34
C ILE A 66 -44.61 -16.42 -44.32
N THR A 67 -44.21 -17.66 -44.05
CA THR A 67 -44.44 -18.79 -44.91
C THR A 67 -45.29 -19.87 -44.25
N CYS A 68 -46.06 -20.59 -45.03
CA CYS A 68 -46.87 -21.71 -44.60
C CYS A 68 -46.34 -23.01 -45.23
N LEU A 69 -46.29 -24.08 -44.44
CA LEU A 69 -46.00 -25.44 -44.96
C LEU A 69 -47.20 -25.94 -45.70
N VAL A 70 -46.97 -26.43 -46.93
CA VAL A 70 -47.99 -27.06 -47.76
C VAL A 70 -47.82 -28.57 -47.66
N LYS A 71 -48.94 -29.30 -47.49
CA LYS A 71 -48.90 -30.76 -47.44
C LYS A 71 -48.46 -31.33 -48.82
N GLU A 72 -47.67 -32.40 -48.82
CA GLU A 72 -47.12 -33.03 -50.04
C GLU A 72 -48.19 -33.34 -51.08
N GLN A 73 -49.39 -33.67 -50.64
CA GLN A 73 -50.55 -33.96 -51.50
C GLN A 73 -51.02 -32.75 -52.31
N ASP A 74 -50.76 -31.56 -51.90
CA ASP A 74 -51.14 -30.29 -52.57
C ASP A 74 -50.05 -29.77 -53.50
N LEU A 75 -48.86 -30.36 -53.47
CA LEU A 75 -47.73 -30.04 -54.36
C LEU A 75 -47.92 -30.70 -55.75
N LYS A 76 -48.81 -30.13 -56.54
CA LYS A 76 -48.98 -30.56 -57.93
C LYS A 76 -47.67 -30.33 -58.69
N GLY A 77 -46.76 -31.27 -58.66
CA GLY A 77 -45.67 -31.59 -59.58
C GLY A 77 -44.71 -30.50 -60.08
N LYS A 78 -44.72 -29.25 -59.57
CA LYS A 78 -43.91 -28.13 -60.10
C LYS A 78 -43.23 -27.24 -59.10
N ARG A 79 -43.31 -27.47 -57.76
CA ARG A 79 -42.66 -26.66 -56.77
C ARG A 79 -41.53 -27.40 -56.07
N THR A 80 -40.37 -26.82 -56.06
CA THR A 80 -39.16 -27.32 -55.34
C THR A 80 -39.15 -27.03 -53.84
N SER A 81 -40.04 -26.16 -53.38
CA SER A 81 -40.14 -25.79 -51.97
C SER A 81 -41.52 -26.15 -51.41
N PRO A 82 -41.56 -26.79 -50.21
CA PRO A 82 -42.82 -27.08 -49.52
C PRO A 82 -43.45 -25.87 -48.86
N TYR A 83 -42.86 -24.69 -48.98
CA TYR A 83 -43.33 -23.47 -48.35
C TYR A 83 -43.91 -22.50 -49.35
N ILE A 84 -45.02 -21.83 -48.96
CA ILE A 84 -45.65 -20.73 -49.69
C ILE A 84 -45.79 -19.53 -48.80
N ASP A 85 -45.79 -18.32 -49.37
CA ASP A 85 -46.05 -17.11 -48.64
C ASP A 85 -47.46 -17.13 -48.01
N TYR A 86 -47.51 -16.72 -46.71
CA TYR A 86 -48.78 -16.49 -46.05
C TYR A 86 -49.48 -15.29 -46.66
N LYS A 87 -50.76 -15.43 -46.89
CA LYS A 87 -51.63 -14.33 -47.31
C LYS A 87 -52.79 -14.21 -46.34
N ASP A 88 -53.14 -12.98 -45.96
CA ASP A 88 -54.31 -12.70 -45.14
C ASP A 88 -55.60 -12.78 -45.97
N GLU A 89 -56.73 -12.50 -45.33
CA GLU A 89 -58.08 -12.52 -46.00
C GLU A 89 -58.18 -11.51 -47.14
N GLN A 90 -57.30 -10.49 -47.18
CA GLN A 90 -57.25 -9.45 -48.20
C GLN A 90 -56.15 -9.72 -49.25
N GLU A 91 -55.62 -10.94 -49.31
CA GLU A 91 -54.58 -11.40 -50.25
C GLU A 91 -53.22 -10.65 -50.05
N ARG A 92 -52.99 -9.97 -48.92
CA ARG A 92 -51.73 -9.28 -48.63
C ARG A 92 -50.69 -10.23 -48.08
N THR A 93 -49.47 -10.11 -48.58
CA THR A 93 -48.30 -10.82 -48.02
C THR A 93 -47.69 -10.01 -46.87
N TRP A 94 -47.29 -10.69 -45.84
CA TRP A 94 -46.69 -10.10 -44.65
C TRP A 94 -45.28 -10.60 -44.44
N THR A 95 -44.32 -9.68 -44.09
CA THR A 95 -43.08 -10.09 -43.45
C THR A 95 -43.34 -10.28 -41.95
N HIS A 96 -42.50 -11.10 -41.29
CA HIS A 96 -42.63 -11.27 -39.84
C HIS A 96 -42.54 -9.94 -39.09
N TYR A 97 -41.62 -9.05 -39.51
CA TYR A 97 -41.44 -7.71 -38.95
C TYR A 97 -42.70 -6.82 -39.12
N LYS A 98 -43.23 -6.73 -40.32
CA LYS A 98 -44.42 -5.90 -40.56
C LYS A 98 -45.65 -6.42 -39.84
N TYR A 99 -45.79 -7.72 -39.72
CA TYR A 99 -46.90 -8.32 -38.97
C TYR A 99 -46.79 -7.99 -37.47
N PHE A 100 -45.60 -8.11 -36.90
CA PHE A 100 -45.39 -7.71 -35.51
C PHE A 100 -45.76 -6.23 -35.30
N LEU A 101 -45.28 -5.30 -36.15
CA LEU A 101 -45.63 -3.90 -36.06
C LEU A 101 -47.15 -3.66 -36.11
N HIS A 102 -47.83 -4.35 -37.00
CA HIS A 102 -49.29 -4.27 -37.07
C HIS A 102 -49.97 -4.72 -35.79
N ARG A 103 -49.49 -5.78 -35.16
CA ARG A 103 -50.02 -6.29 -33.87
C ARG A 103 -49.81 -5.37 -32.70
N ILE A 104 -48.67 -4.68 -32.63
CA ILE A 104 -48.39 -3.80 -31.52
C ILE A 104 -48.84 -2.35 -31.76
N SER A 105 -49.22 -1.99 -32.98
CA SER A 105 -49.60 -0.60 -33.30
C SER A 105 -50.76 -0.09 -32.45
N GLU A 106 -51.76 -0.96 -32.25
CA GLU A 106 -52.94 -0.64 -31.39
C GLU A 106 -52.60 -0.50 -29.92
N LEU A 107 -51.47 -1.10 -29.47
CA LEU A 107 -51.05 -1.10 -28.06
C LEU A 107 -50.20 0.11 -27.66
N ILE A 108 -49.47 0.66 -28.63
CA ILE A 108 -48.49 1.73 -28.38
C ILE A 108 -48.90 3.10 -28.92
N ALA A 109 -49.99 3.15 -29.71
CA ALA A 109 -50.57 4.39 -30.23
C ALA A 109 -51.72 4.87 -29.33
N ASP A 110 -51.57 6.01 -28.68
CA ASP A 110 -52.60 6.63 -27.82
C ASP A 110 -53.82 7.18 -28.57
N THR A 111 -54.03 6.89 -29.84
CA THR A 111 -55.12 7.45 -30.63
C THR A 111 -55.79 6.43 -31.50
N GLU A 112 -57.13 6.52 -31.65
CA GLU A 112 -57.94 5.68 -32.49
C GLU A 112 -57.62 5.75 -34.01
N GLU A 113 -56.81 6.75 -34.43
CA GLU A 113 -56.31 6.86 -35.80
C GLU A 113 -54.85 6.40 -35.86
N ILE A 114 -54.67 5.18 -36.32
CA ILE A 114 -53.34 4.56 -36.53
C ILE A 114 -52.81 5.03 -37.89
N GLU A 115 -52.20 6.19 -37.92
CA GLU A 115 -51.30 6.52 -39.04
C GLU A 115 -49.99 5.73 -38.89
N ASP A 116 -49.62 4.99 -39.96
CA ASP A 116 -48.42 4.17 -40.08
C ASP A 116 -47.11 4.97 -39.71
N GLY A 117 -47.21 6.32 -39.64
CA GLY A 117 -46.18 7.26 -39.27
C GLY A 117 -45.83 7.25 -37.78
N ARG A 118 -46.77 7.17 -36.83
CA ARG A 118 -46.53 7.24 -35.39
C ARG A 118 -45.82 5.99 -34.84
N VAL A 119 -46.14 4.82 -35.36
CA VAL A 119 -45.43 3.59 -34.96
C VAL A 119 -43.98 3.64 -35.40
N ARG A 120 -43.69 4.23 -36.55
CA ARG A 120 -42.31 4.41 -37.05
C ARG A 120 -41.47 5.33 -36.17
N ASP A 121 -42.05 6.33 -35.54
CA ASP A 121 -41.33 7.26 -34.68
C ASP A 121 -40.91 6.61 -33.35
N ILE A 122 -41.64 5.61 -32.86
CA ILE A 122 -41.34 4.89 -31.62
C ILE A 122 -40.44 3.69 -31.87
N VAL A 123 -40.48 3.11 -33.09
CA VAL A 123 -39.76 1.87 -33.42
C VAL A 123 -38.49 2.15 -34.21
N GLU A 124 -37.40 1.63 -33.70
CA GLU A 124 -36.11 1.59 -34.38
C GLU A 124 -35.66 0.15 -34.58
N HIS A 125 -35.44 -0.26 -35.82
CA HIS A 125 -34.91 -1.60 -36.11
C HIS A 125 -33.42 -1.56 -36.47
N ILE A 126 -32.72 -2.60 -36.08
CA ILE A 126 -31.32 -2.84 -36.40
C ILE A 126 -31.20 -4.22 -37.06
N ASP A 127 -30.68 -4.23 -38.28
CA ASP A 127 -30.47 -5.48 -38.99
C ASP A 127 -29.31 -6.26 -38.42
N PHE A 128 -29.53 -7.56 -38.25
CA PHE A 128 -28.59 -8.54 -37.75
C PHE A 128 -28.57 -9.73 -38.71
N ASP A 129 -27.41 -10.09 -39.24
CA ASP A 129 -27.26 -11.19 -40.18
C ASP A 129 -26.90 -12.47 -39.42
N GLU A 130 -27.90 -13.32 -39.18
CA GLU A 130 -27.72 -14.58 -38.45
C GLU A 130 -26.83 -15.59 -39.15
N ASP A 131 -26.58 -15.43 -40.45
CA ASP A 131 -25.76 -16.32 -41.25
C ASP A 131 -24.26 -15.98 -41.20
N GLN A 132 -23.92 -14.79 -40.67
CA GLN A 132 -22.54 -14.36 -40.45
C GLN A 132 -21.95 -14.89 -39.13
N PRO A 133 -20.62 -15.07 -39.07
CA PRO A 133 -19.94 -15.34 -37.83
C PRO A 133 -20.22 -14.26 -36.77
N ILE A 134 -20.17 -14.64 -35.47
CA ILE A 134 -20.47 -13.70 -34.36
C ILE A 134 -19.52 -12.53 -34.34
N GLU A 135 -18.26 -12.72 -34.74
CA GLU A 135 -17.25 -11.69 -34.82
C GLU A 135 -17.63 -10.55 -35.77
N GLU A 136 -18.22 -10.91 -36.93
CA GLU A 136 -18.70 -9.94 -37.90
C GLU A 136 -19.97 -9.24 -37.40
N ASN A 137 -20.80 -9.96 -36.67
CA ASN A 137 -22.00 -9.43 -36.04
C ASN A 137 -21.73 -8.52 -34.82
N MET A 138 -20.51 -8.48 -34.25
CA MET A 138 -20.14 -7.54 -33.19
C MET A 138 -20.43 -6.09 -33.57
N ASN A 139 -20.25 -5.72 -34.86
CA ASN A 139 -20.60 -4.39 -35.33
C ASN A 139 -22.10 -4.09 -35.24
N ALA A 140 -22.96 -5.11 -35.45
CA ALA A 140 -24.40 -4.94 -35.26
C ALA A 140 -24.74 -4.69 -33.79
N LEU A 141 -24.09 -5.40 -32.84
CA LEU A 141 -24.26 -5.21 -31.41
C LEU A 141 -23.81 -3.82 -30.96
N ILE A 142 -22.65 -3.35 -31.48
CA ILE A 142 -22.18 -1.98 -31.23
C ILE A 142 -23.20 -0.96 -31.77
N ARG A 143 -23.81 -1.19 -32.92
CA ARG A 143 -24.86 -0.32 -33.45
C ARG A 143 -26.08 -0.30 -32.55
N VAL A 144 -26.55 -1.47 -32.04
CA VAL A 144 -27.66 -1.51 -31.07
C VAL A 144 -27.32 -0.65 -29.84
N ALA A 145 -26.17 -0.87 -29.22
CA ALA A 145 -25.74 -0.08 -28.05
C ALA A 145 -25.64 1.43 -28.37
N SER A 146 -25.09 1.77 -29.55
CA SER A 146 -24.95 3.17 -29.98
C SER A 146 -26.30 3.84 -30.20
N ARG A 147 -27.30 3.14 -30.72
CA ARG A 147 -28.65 3.66 -30.93
C ARG A 147 -29.37 3.91 -29.60
N VAL A 148 -29.28 2.94 -28.68
CA VAL A 148 -29.85 3.09 -27.34
C VAL A 148 -29.21 4.29 -26.63
N ARG A 149 -27.86 4.42 -26.68
CA ARG A 149 -27.15 5.56 -26.11
C ARG A 149 -27.54 6.90 -26.73
N ALA A 150 -27.63 6.95 -28.08
CA ALA A 150 -28.02 8.17 -28.78
C ALA A 150 -29.41 8.66 -28.35
N TYR A 151 -30.34 7.73 -28.22
CA TYR A 151 -31.68 8.03 -27.72
C TYR A 151 -31.65 8.49 -26.26
N ALA A 152 -30.94 7.78 -25.39
CA ALA A 152 -30.81 8.16 -23.98
C ALA A 152 -30.18 9.56 -23.83
N LYS A 153 -29.19 9.88 -24.68
CA LYS A 153 -28.55 11.19 -24.70
C LYS A 153 -29.53 12.28 -25.13
N SER A 154 -30.29 12.07 -26.20
CA SER A 154 -31.27 13.09 -26.66
C SER A 154 -32.35 13.34 -25.61
N VAL A 155 -32.83 12.30 -24.91
CA VAL A 155 -33.83 12.49 -23.83
C VAL A 155 -33.24 13.32 -22.68
N ARG A 156 -31.99 13.08 -22.31
CA ARG A 156 -31.31 13.84 -21.24
C ARG A 156 -30.94 15.26 -21.65
N GLU A 157 -30.76 15.52 -22.93
CA GLU A 157 -30.60 16.89 -23.47
C GLU A 157 -31.90 17.70 -23.37
N ASP A 158 -33.04 17.05 -23.58
CA ASP A 158 -34.37 17.67 -23.46
C ASP A 158 -34.81 17.77 -21.98
N ASP A 159 -34.55 16.74 -21.19
CA ASP A 159 -34.83 16.69 -19.74
C ASP A 159 -33.66 16.05 -18.98
N PRO A 160 -32.79 16.87 -18.38
CA PRO A 160 -31.63 16.36 -17.60
C PRO A 160 -31.99 15.49 -16.39
N ALA A 161 -33.22 15.57 -15.89
CA ALA A 161 -33.73 14.80 -14.78
C ALA A 161 -34.38 13.46 -15.22
N ALA A 162 -34.50 13.22 -16.51
CA ALA A 162 -35.15 12.02 -17.03
C ALA A 162 -34.36 10.75 -16.67
N GLU A 163 -35.02 9.81 -16.03
CA GLU A 163 -34.52 8.47 -15.79
C GLU A 163 -34.74 7.59 -17.00
N ILE A 164 -33.68 6.94 -17.46
CA ILE A 164 -33.74 6.06 -18.64
C ILE A 164 -33.72 4.61 -18.16
N VAL A 165 -34.87 3.97 -18.29
CA VAL A 165 -35.05 2.55 -17.94
C VAL A 165 -35.23 1.72 -19.20
N LEU A 166 -34.37 0.72 -19.42
CA LEU A 166 -34.44 -0.19 -20.55
C LEU A 166 -35.01 -1.54 -20.15
N HIS A 167 -36.23 -1.86 -20.60
CA HIS A 167 -36.78 -3.20 -20.48
C HIS A 167 -36.26 -4.10 -21.62
N VAL A 168 -36.03 -5.37 -21.35
CA VAL A 168 -35.44 -6.30 -22.31
C VAL A 168 -36.24 -7.57 -22.36
N ASP A 169 -36.65 -7.97 -23.58
CA ASP A 169 -37.29 -9.28 -23.82
C ASP A 169 -36.27 -10.27 -24.39
N CYS A 170 -35.98 -11.30 -23.61
CA CYS A 170 -35.04 -12.36 -23.94
C CYS A 170 -35.67 -13.57 -24.65
N THR A 171 -36.96 -13.49 -25.00
CA THR A 171 -37.69 -14.63 -25.56
C THR A 171 -37.41 -14.85 -27.03
N GLY A 172 -37.29 -13.77 -27.79
CA GLY A 172 -37.24 -13.83 -29.26
C GLY A 172 -35.85 -14.06 -29.83
N GLY A 173 -35.79 -14.28 -31.13
CA GLY A 173 -34.58 -14.39 -31.91
C GLY A 173 -34.01 -15.80 -32.04
N MET A 174 -32.72 -15.86 -32.39
CA MET A 174 -31.97 -17.09 -32.53
C MET A 174 -31.56 -17.70 -31.18
N ARG A 175 -31.04 -18.92 -31.16
CA ARG A 175 -30.70 -19.65 -29.93
C ARG A 175 -29.73 -18.90 -28.98
N ASN A 176 -28.83 -18.11 -29.55
CA ASN A 176 -27.84 -17.32 -28.78
C ASN A 176 -28.27 -15.85 -28.52
N ALA A 177 -29.48 -15.46 -28.93
CA ALA A 177 -29.99 -14.10 -28.79
C ALA A 177 -29.99 -13.62 -27.32
N SER A 178 -30.38 -14.49 -26.39
CA SER A 178 -30.38 -14.17 -24.96
C SER A 178 -28.97 -13.90 -24.42
N MET A 179 -27.95 -14.65 -24.87
CA MET A 179 -26.55 -14.38 -24.50
C MET A 179 -26.10 -13.01 -25.03
N ILE A 180 -26.46 -12.67 -26.24
CA ILE A 180 -26.17 -11.39 -26.87
C ILE A 180 -26.85 -10.26 -26.08
N LEU A 181 -28.13 -10.43 -25.73
CA LEU A 181 -28.86 -9.44 -24.93
C LEU A 181 -28.25 -9.24 -23.54
N VAL A 182 -27.79 -10.30 -22.87
CA VAL A 182 -27.07 -10.19 -21.60
C VAL A 182 -25.80 -9.37 -21.75
N ALA A 183 -25.00 -9.61 -22.80
CA ALA A 183 -23.81 -8.81 -23.05
C ALA A 183 -24.13 -7.33 -23.34
N LEU A 184 -25.18 -7.07 -24.13
CA LEU A 184 -25.67 -5.70 -24.39
C LEU A 184 -26.18 -5.01 -23.11
N MET A 185 -26.95 -5.72 -22.29
CA MET A 185 -27.41 -5.17 -21.01
C MET A 185 -26.23 -4.74 -20.13
N ARG A 186 -25.18 -5.57 -20.03
CA ARG A 186 -23.98 -5.22 -19.26
C ARG A 186 -23.25 -3.99 -19.83
N LEU A 187 -23.12 -3.93 -21.17
CA LEU A 187 -22.52 -2.77 -21.83
C LEU A 187 -23.32 -1.49 -21.57
N LEU A 188 -24.66 -1.58 -21.64
CA LEU A 188 -25.54 -0.43 -21.44
C LEU A 188 -25.61 0.01 -19.96
N GLN A 189 -25.53 -0.93 -19.02
CA GLN A 189 -25.36 -0.57 -17.59
C GLN A 189 -24.05 0.20 -17.33
N TYR A 190 -22.96 -0.22 -17.97
CA TYR A 190 -21.70 0.53 -17.89
C TYR A 190 -21.88 1.98 -18.36
N GLU A 191 -22.74 2.22 -19.36
CA GLU A 191 -23.12 3.53 -19.89
C GLU A 191 -24.21 4.27 -19.05
N ARG A 192 -24.47 3.81 -17.83
CA ARG A 192 -25.46 4.37 -16.91
C ARG A 192 -26.90 4.36 -17.42
N ILE A 193 -27.25 3.32 -18.20
CA ILE A 193 -28.64 3.01 -18.57
C ILE A 193 -29.15 1.97 -17.61
N GLU A 194 -30.21 2.28 -16.88
CA GLU A 194 -30.81 1.35 -15.94
C GLU A 194 -31.51 0.21 -16.71
N ILE A 195 -31.26 -1.02 -16.30
CA ILE A 195 -31.98 -2.19 -16.81
C ILE A 195 -33.19 -2.42 -15.93
N GLY A 196 -34.36 -2.22 -16.51
CA GLY A 196 -35.65 -2.45 -15.86
C GLY A 196 -36.01 -3.93 -15.86
N LYS A 197 -37.24 -4.25 -16.34
CA LYS A 197 -37.70 -5.63 -16.37
C LYS A 197 -37.02 -6.41 -17.49
N VAL A 198 -36.44 -7.56 -17.14
CA VAL A 198 -35.88 -8.54 -18.06
C VAL A 198 -36.93 -9.67 -18.20
N LEU A 199 -37.49 -9.82 -19.37
CA LEU A 199 -38.67 -10.64 -19.61
C LEU A 199 -38.33 -11.94 -20.38
N TYR A 200 -39.04 -12.99 -20.03
CA TYR A 200 -39.06 -14.25 -20.74
C TYR A 200 -40.47 -14.80 -20.85
N SER A 201 -40.98 -14.97 -22.07
CA SER A 201 -42.32 -15.51 -22.32
C SER A 201 -42.25 -17.02 -22.32
N ASN A 202 -42.61 -17.64 -21.22
CA ASN A 202 -42.63 -19.09 -21.05
C ASN A 202 -43.85 -19.68 -21.76
N PHE A 203 -43.58 -20.50 -22.79
CA PHE A 203 -44.61 -21.14 -23.62
C PHE A 203 -44.62 -22.65 -23.46
N ASN A 204 -45.72 -23.19 -22.93
CA ASN A 204 -45.97 -24.61 -22.78
C ASN A 204 -47.05 -25.06 -23.80
N ARG A 205 -46.62 -25.79 -24.84
CA ARG A 205 -47.52 -26.28 -25.90
C ARG A 205 -48.60 -27.23 -25.40
N ASN A 206 -48.31 -27.97 -24.32
CA ASN A 206 -49.19 -29.01 -23.79
C ASN A 206 -50.17 -28.52 -22.75
N ASP A 207 -49.88 -27.34 -22.12
CA ASP A 207 -50.69 -26.78 -21.08
C ASP A 207 -50.69 -25.24 -21.18
N PRO A 208 -51.61 -24.67 -22.00
CA PRO A 208 -51.69 -23.21 -22.19
C PRO A 208 -51.97 -22.42 -20.90
N GLN A 209 -52.54 -23.05 -19.86
CA GLN A 209 -52.77 -22.43 -18.58
C GLN A 209 -51.46 -22.09 -17.82
N LYS A 210 -50.34 -22.68 -18.23
CA LYS A 210 -49.00 -22.41 -17.70
C LYS A 210 -48.23 -21.35 -18.47
N ASN A 211 -48.76 -20.90 -19.59
CA ASN A 211 -48.09 -19.84 -20.35
C ASN A 211 -48.17 -18.52 -19.62
N ARG A 212 -47.01 -17.94 -19.35
CA ARG A 212 -46.90 -16.64 -18.71
C ARG A 212 -45.64 -15.92 -19.13
N VAL A 213 -45.64 -14.63 -19.03
CA VAL A 213 -44.42 -13.81 -19.10
C VAL A 213 -43.82 -13.76 -17.72
N GLU A 214 -42.56 -14.10 -17.61
CA GLU A 214 -41.82 -14.15 -16.38
C GLU A 214 -40.77 -13.01 -16.33
N GLU A 215 -40.61 -12.37 -15.18
CA GLU A 215 -39.52 -11.43 -14.93
C GLU A 215 -38.28 -12.24 -14.47
N VAL A 216 -37.27 -12.30 -15.31
CA VAL A 216 -36.02 -13.06 -15.06
C VAL A 216 -34.90 -12.18 -14.50
N ASN A 217 -35.25 -11.02 -13.96
CA ASN A 217 -34.33 -10.13 -13.27
C ASN A 217 -33.48 -10.83 -12.20
N PRO A 218 -34.03 -11.77 -11.38
CA PRO A 218 -33.21 -12.48 -10.40
C PRO A 218 -32.04 -13.23 -11.01
N LEU A 219 -32.20 -13.83 -12.21
CA LEU A 219 -31.10 -14.49 -12.91
C LEU A 219 -30.07 -13.49 -13.46
N TYR A 220 -30.57 -12.36 -13.98
CA TYR A 220 -29.70 -11.31 -14.48
C TYR A 220 -28.90 -10.64 -13.35
N SER A 221 -29.52 -10.34 -12.22
CA SER A 221 -28.86 -9.73 -11.06
C SER A 221 -27.79 -10.63 -10.42
N PHE A 222 -27.80 -11.94 -10.72
CA PHE A 222 -26.72 -12.83 -10.28
C PHE A 222 -25.32 -12.38 -10.76
N PHE A 223 -25.26 -11.74 -11.92
CA PHE A 223 -24.01 -11.13 -12.41
C PHE A 223 -23.54 -9.97 -11.50
N ASP A 224 -24.45 -9.24 -10.86
CA ASP A 224 -24.10 -8.17 -9.93
C ASP A 224 -23.56 -8.75 -8.61
N LEU A 225 -24.14 -9.88 -8.16
CA LEU A 225 -23.61 -10.61 -7.00
C LEU A 225 -22.17 -11.07 -7.25
N VAL A 226 -21.92 -11.72 -8.39
CA VAL A 226 -20.56 -12.18 -8.76
C VAL A 226 -19.59 -10.99 -8.88
N ALA A 227 -20.01 -9.93 -9.60
CA ALA A 227 -19.19 -8.74 -9.76
C ALA A 227 -18.87 -8.06 -8.42
N GLY A 228 -19.85 -7.96 -7.52
CA GLY A 228 -19.64 -7.40 -6.18
C GLY A 228 -18.73 -8.27 -5.31
N ALA A 229 -18.84 -9.60 -5.41
CA ALA A 229 -17.93 -10.51 -4.72
C ALA A 229 -16.49 -10.39 -5.28
N GLU A 230 -16.33 -10.28 -6.62
CA GLU A 230 -15.02 -10.05 -7.24
C GLU A 230 -14.43 -8.69 -6.85
N GLU A 231 -15.24 -7.63 -6.76
CA GLU A 231 -14.81 -6.31 -6.33
C GLU A 231 -14.30 -6.34 -4.88
N PHE A 232 -15.03 -7.04 -4.00
CA PHE A 232 -14.60 -7.23 -2.63
C PHE A 232 -13.29 -8.03 -2.55
N VAL A 233 -13.19 -9.16 -3.28
CA VAL A 233 -11.98 -9.97 -3.34
C VAL A 233 -10.78 -9.16 -3.85
N ARG A 234 -10.95 -8.34 -4.88
CA ARG A 234 -9.83 -7.63 -5.52
C ARG A 234 -9.43 -6.33 -4.82
N HIS A 235 -10.39 -5.63 -4.24
CA HIS A 235 -10.18 -4.24 -3.79
C HIS A 235 -10.69 -3.96 -2.37
N GLY A 236 -11.30 -4.95 -1.70
CA GLY A 236 -11.95 -4.76 -0.41
C GLY A 236 -13.17 -3.83 -0.46
N GLU A 237 -13.79 -3.65 -1.64
CA GLU A 237 -14.93 -2.75 -1.83
C GLU A 237 -16.24 -3.55 -1.84
N VAL A 238 -17.28 -3.04 -1.17
CA VAL A 238 -18.52 -3.79 -0.92
C VAL A 238 -19.77 -3.13 -1.53
N THR A 239 -19.60 -2.02 -2.24
CA THR A 239 -20.71 -1.20 -2.73
C THR A 239 -21.68 -1.98 -3.62
N VAL A 240 -21.18 -2.79 -4.55
CA VAL A 240 -22.01 -3.57 -5.47
C VAL A 240 -22.73 -4.71 -4.74
N LEU A 241 -22.06 -5.38 -3.79
CA LEU A 241 -22.70 -6.40 -2.94
C LEU A 241 -23.85 -5.81 -2.10
N ASN A 242 -23.63 -4.69 -1.45
CA ASN A 242 -24.66 -4.01 -0.66
C ASN A 242 -25.85 -3.63 -1.52
N LYS A 243 -25.62 -3.06 -2.72
CA LYS A 243 -26.68 -2.73 -3.67
C LYS A 243 -27.48 -3.97 -4.11
N PHE A 244 -26.81 -5.10 -4.32
CA PHE A 244 -27.47 -6.36 -4.67
C PHE A 244 -28.43 -6.82 -3.57
N PHE A 245 -28.04 -6.70 -2.30
CA PHE A 245 -28.85 -7.15 -1.16
C PHE A 245 -29.80 -6.07 -0.61
N GLU A 246 -29.72 -4.81 -1.04
CA GLU A 246 -30.45 -3.67 -0.46
C GLU A 246 -31.98 -3.87 -0.40
N LYS A 247 -32.57 -4.39 -1.48
CA LYS A 247 -34.03 -4.60 -1.60
C LYS A 247 -34.43 -6.06 -1.37
N ARG A 248 -33.53 -6.90 -0.84
CA ARG A 248 -33.78 -8.33 -0.61
C ARG A 248 -33.94 -8.63 0.87
N GLU A 249 -34.75 -9.63 1.18
CA GLU A 249 -34.85 -10.13 2.54
C GLU A 249 -33.54 -10.76 2.99
N ARG A 250 -33.08 -10.42 4.15
CA ARG A 250 -31.78 -10.86 4.70
C ARG A 250 -31.98 -11.51 6.07
N SER A 251 -31.20 -12.54 6.33
CA SER A 251 -31.08 -13.07 7.68
C SER A 251 -30.23 -12.14 8.55
N THR A 252 -30.30 -12.30 9.86
CA THR A 252 -29.44 -11.57 10.80
C THR A 252 -27.96 -11.87 10.55
N HIS A 253 -27.63 -13.10 10.15
CA HIS A 253 -26.24 -13.48 9.83
C HIS A 253 -25.72 -12.79 8.58
N LEU A 254 -26.55 -12.69 7.52
CA LEU A 254 -26.20 -11.96 6.31
C LEU A 254 -26.03 -10.46 6.57
N ASP A 255 -26.91 -9.85 7.37
CA ASP A 255 -26.77 -8.45 7.79
C ASP A 255 -25.47 -8.22 8.57
N THR A 256 -25.14 -9.12 9.51
CA THR A 256 -23.91 -9.04 10.30
C THR A 256 -22.68 -9.12 9.39
N LEU A 257 -22.69 -10.05 8.44
CA LEU A 257 -21.59 -10.21 7.49
C LEU A 257 -21.40 -8.99 6.59
N LEU A 258 -22.49 -8.49 5.97
CA LEU A 258 -22.42 -7.32 5.10
C LEU A 258 -21.97 -6.06 5.86
N ASN A 259 -22.42 -5.89 7.11
CA ASN A 259 -21.98 -4.80 7.98
C ASN A 259 -20.48 -4.92 8.32
N ALA A 260 -19.99 -6.12 8.60
CA ALA A 260 -18.56 -6.36 8.85
C ALA A 260 -17.72 -6.10 7.60
N MET A 261 -18.18 -6.53 6.42
CA MET A 261 -17.53 -6.22 5.13
C MET A 261 -17.52 -4.71 4.85
N GLN A 262 -18.62 -4.01 5.14
CA GLN A 262 -18.71 -2.54 5.00
C GLN A 262 -17.72 -1.83 5.91
N LYS A 263 -17.67 -2.20 7.20
CA LYS A 263 -16.73 -1.62 8.16
C LYS A 263 -15.29 -1.86 7.73
N PHE A 264 -14.96 -3.07 7.28
CA PHE A 264 -13.63 -3.39 6.74
C PHE A 264 -13.27 -2.49 5.55
N ALA A 265 -14.18 -2.35 4.58
CA ALA A 265 -13.95 -1.51 3.40
C ALA A 265 -13.71 -0.04 3.75
N GLU A 266 -14.44 0.50 4.71
CA GLU A 266 -14.28 1.88 5.20
C GLU A 266 -12.94 2.09 5.89
N GLU A 267 -12.58 1.21 6.84
CA GLU A 267 -11.33 1.33 7.59
C GLU A 267 -10.09 1.07 6.72
N LEU A 268 -10.22 0.18 5.72
CA LEU A 268 -9.16 -0.03 4.73
C LEU A 268 -8.88 1.23 3.91
N LYS A 269 -9.92 1.99 3.52
CA LYS A 269 -9.77 3.27 2.81
C LYS A 269 -9.08 4.32 3.67
N LEU A 270 -9.43 4.41 4.93
CA LEU A 270 -8.86 5.39 5.89
C LEU A 270 -7.48 4.96 6.39
N CYS A 271 -7.21 3.67 6.40
CA CYS A 271 -5.96 3.08 6.88
C CYS A 271 -5.62 3.44 8.35
N HIS A 272 -6.64 3.53 9.21
CA HIS A 272 -6.50 3.67 10.65
C HIS A 272 -6.24 2.29 11.26
N TYR A 273 -5.00 1.95 11.58
CA TYR A 273 -4.61 0.59 11.96
C TYR A 273 -5.44 -0.01 13.11
N GLY A 274 -5.73 0.75 14.16
CA GLY A 274 -6.52 0.27 15.29
C GLY A 274 -7.91 -0.19 14.86
N ASP A 275 -8.63 0.69 14.18
CA ASP A 275 -9.98 0.46 13.70
C ASP A 275 -10.01 -0.61 12.60
N LEU A 276 -9.01 -0.63 11.71
CA LEU A 276 -8.84 -1.67 10.69
C LEU A 276 -8.61 -3.06 11.32
N SER A 277 -7.80 -3.15 12.37
CA SER A 277 -7.55 -4.41 13.10
C SER A 277 -8.84 -4.94 13.75
N GLU A 278 -9.65 -4.06 14.33
CA GLU A 278 -10.97 -4.42 14.86
C GLU A 278 -11.95 -4.85 13.76
N ALA A 279 -11.94 -4.14 12.62
CA ALA A 279 -12.78 -4.47 11.47
C ALA A 279 -12.40 -5.82 10.84
N ILE A 280 -11.10 -6.14 10.75
CA ILE A 280 -10.62 -7.46 10.31
C ILE A 280 -11.10 -8.55 11.27
N THR A 281 -11.04 -8.31 12.58
CA THR A 281 -11.53 -9.25 13.59
C THR A 281 -13.03 -9.48 13.44
N ALA A 282 -13.81 -8.42 13.31
CA ALA A 282 -15.24 -8.49 13.10
C ALA A 282 -15.62 -9.22 11.81
N LEU A 283 -14.87 -8.98 10.72
CA LEU A 283 -15.04 -9.69 9.45
C LEU A 283 -14.75 -11.17 9.58
N ARG A 284 -13.64 -11.53 10.24
CA ARG A 284 -13.30 -12.94 10.53
C ARG A 284 -14.43 -13.63 11.30
N ASP A 285 -14.88 -13.03 12.38
CA ASP A 285 -15.91 -13.61 13.24
C ASP A 285 -17.24 -13.73 12.48
N ALA A 286 -17.64 -12.72 11.71
CA ALA A 286 -18.85 -12.75 10.89
C ALA A 286 -18.79 -13.83 9.79
N ILE A 287 -17.63 -14.05 9.19
CA ILE A 287 -17.42 -15.13 8.20
C ILE A 287 -17.47 -16.51 8.89
N HIS A 288 -16.83 -16.65 10.05
CA HIS A 288 -16.81 -17.90 10.81
C HIS A 288 -18.21 -18.28 11.32
N ASP A 289 -18.97 -17.30 11.80
CA ASP A 289 -20.30 -17.52 12.37
C ASP A 289 -21.41 -17.58 11.31
N PHE A 290 -21.07 -17.39 10.03
CA PHE A 290 -22.03 -17.51 8.94
C PHE A 290 -22.42 -18.98 8.77
N PRO A 291 -23.71 -19.37 8.98
CA PRO A 291 -24.09 -20.76 9.12
C PRO A 291 -23.99 -21.52 7.79
N GLU A 292 -23.55 -22.78 7.83
CA GLU A 292 -23.56 -23.66 6.64
C GLU A 292 -24.99 -23.96 6.15
N ILE A 293 -25.95 -23.97 7.05
CA ILE A 293 -27.36 -24.15 6.75
C ILE A 293 -28.14 -23.04 7.46
N SER A 294 -28.94 -22.30 6.70
CA SER A 294 -29.76 -21.21 7.30
C SER A 294 -30.73 -21.74 8.35
N PRO A 295 -30.90 -21.04 9.49
CA PRO A 295 -31.81 -21.45 10.56
C PRO A 295 -33.24 -21.67 10.09
N SER A 296 -34.00 -22.49 10.81
CA SER A 296 -35.36 -22.90 10.40
C SER A 296 -36.40 -21.76 10.48
N ASP A 297 -36.14 -20.77 11.30
CA ASP A 297 -37.00 -19.58 11.54
C ASP A 297 -36.83 -18.47 10.50
N VAL A 298 -35.90 -18.61 9.57
CA VAL A 298 -35.65 -17.63 8.52
C VAL A 298 -36.62 -17.86 7.35
N SER A 299 -37.10 -16.78 6.70
CA SER A 299 -37.95 -16.87 5.53
C SER A 299 -37.31 -17.58 4.37
N SER A 300 -38.12 -18.15 3.47
CA SER A 300 -37.61 -18.83 2.26
C SER A 300 -36.76 -17.91 1.38
N ALA A 301 -37.15 -16.64 1.26
CA ALA A 301 -36.43 -15.64 0.47
C ALA A 301 -35.08 -15.29 1.11
N ALA A 302 -35.04 -15.09 2.43
CA ALA A 302 -33.79 -14.83 3.16
C ALA A 302 -32.84 -16.06 3.10
N LYS A 303 -33.37 -17.28 3.22
CA LYS A 303 -32.56 -18.51 3.02
C LYS A 303 -31.89 -18.56 1.64
N GLN A 304 -32.65 -18.22 0.58
CA GLN A 304 -32.09 -18.18 -0.77
C GLN A 304 -30.94 -17.15 -0.87
N ASN A 305 -31.08 -16.00 -0.25
CA ASN A 305 -30.03 -14.97 -0.25
C ASN A 305 -28.80 -15.39 0.59
N ASP A 306 -29.00 -16.07 1.72
CA ASP A 306 -27.92 -16.70 2.47
C ASP A 306 -27.16 -17.74 1.64
N ASP A 307 -27.90 -18.61 0.92
CA ASP A 307 -27.33 -19.63 0.05
C ASP A 307 -26.50 -19.00 -1.09
N LEU A 308 -26.99 -17.91 -1.68
CA LEU A 308 -26.24 -17.16 -2.70
C LEU A 308 -24.94 -16.59 -2.14
N MET A 309 -24.98 -15.95 -0.99
CA MET A 309 -23.79 -15.39 -0.34
C MET A 309 -22.79 -16.48 0.02
N ARG A 310 -23.26 -17.63 0.49
CA ARG A 310 -22.43 -18.80 0.85
C ARG A 310 -21.60 -19.29 -0.34
N GLN A 311 -22.19 -19.26 -1.56
CA GLN A 311 -21.42 -19.62 -2.76
C GLN A 311 -20.24 -18.67 -3.05
N MET A 312 -20.33 -17.43 -2.59
CA MET A 312 -19.26 -16.44 -2.77
C MET A 312 -18.20 -16.51 -1.66
N LEU A 313 -18.59 -16.93 -0.45
CA LEU A 313 -17.72 -16.92 0.74
C LEU A 313 -16.47 -17.76 0.59
N GLY A 314 -16.53 -18.91 -0.09
CA GLY A 314 -15.37 -19.79 -0.24
C GLY A 314 -14.18 -19.06 -0.87
N ARG A 315 -14.41 -18.32 -1.95
CA ARG A 315 -13.37 -17.54 -2.62
C ARG A 315 -12.90 -16.36 -1.78
N ILE A 316 -13.80 -15.69 -1.08
CA ILE A 316 -13.47 -14.59 -0.17
C ILE A 316 -12.58 -15.11 0.97
N GLN A 317 -12.94 -16.24 1.58
CA GLN A 317 -12.15 -16.85 2.65
C GLN A 317 -10.74 -17.25 2.20
N GLU A 318 -10.59 -17.83 1.02
CA GLU A 318 -9.28 -18.19 0.47
C GLU A 318 -8.38 -16.95 0.31
N ASP A 319 -8.92 -15.89 -0.28
CA ASP A 319 -8.15 -14.68 -0.61
C ASP A 319 -7.79 -13.86 0.64
N TYR A 320 -8.69 -13.83 1.61
CA TYR A 320 -8.50 -13.12 2.86
C TYR A 320 -7.83 -13.95 3.96
N ALA A 321 -7.61 -15.25 3.76
CA ALA A 321 -7.00 -16.15 4.76
C ALA A 321 -5.71 -15.61 5.40
N PRO A 322 -4.81 -14.92 4.68
CA PRO A 322 -3.60 -14.37 5.30
C PRO A 322 -3.87 -13.37 6.42
N ILE A 323 -4.97 -12.60 6.33
CA ILE A 323 -5.31 -11.53 7.28
C ILE A 323 -6.41 -11.93 8.28
N LEU A 324 -7.15 -13.02 8.05
CA LEU A 324 -8.22 -13.51 8.93
C LEU A 324 -7.74 -14.45 10.03
N LYS A 325 -6.46 -14.47 10.36
CA LYS A 325 -5.89 -15.27 11.44
C LYS A 325 -6.35 -14.77 12.80
N GLU A 326 -6.37 -15.65 13.81
CA GLU A 326 -6.72 -15.30 15.19
C GLU A 326 -5.89 -14.12 15.72
N LYS A 327 -4.60 -14.10 15.41
CA LYS A 327 -3.72 -12.97 15.65
C LYS A 327 -3.31 -12.36 14.32
N LEU A 328 -3.70 -11.12 14.11
CA LEU A 328 -3.33 -10.36 12.92
C LEU A 328 -1.81 -10.24 12.81
N ASP A 329 -1.29 -10.62 11.66
CA ASP A 329 0.11 -10.47 11.29
C ASP A 329 0.27 -9.21 10.43
N ASP A 330 1.00 -8.23 10.97
CA ASP A 330 1.22 -6.94 10.29
C ASP A 330 1.92 -7.12 8.92
N ILE A 331 2.86 -8.07 8.81
CA ILE A 331 3.57 -8.32 7.55
C ILE A 331 2.62 -8.95 6.53
N ALA A 332 1.80 -9.91 6.97
CA ALA A 332 0.80 -10.53 6.11
C ALA A 332 -0.23 -9.49 5.60
N LEU A 333 -0.65 -8.56 6.45
CA LEU A 333 -1.56 -7.47 6.06
C LEU A 333 -0.93 -6.54 5.00
N ILE A 334 0.34 -6.18 5.17
CA ILE A 334 1.05 -5.33 4.18
C ILE A 334 1.16 -6.08 2.84
N ARG A 335 1.52 -7.36 2.85
CA ARG A 335 1.61 -8.20 1.64
C ARG A 335 0.25 -8.33 0.95
N TRP A 336 -0.81 -8.52 1.73
CA TRP A 336 -2.17 -8.56 1.22
C TRP A 336 -2.53 -7.24 0.51
N CYS A 337 -2.22 -6.09 1.10
CA CYS A 337 -2.41 -4.79 0.46
C CYS A 337 -1.61 -4.66 -0.85
N ILE A 338 -0.36 -5.15 -0.89
CA ILE A 338 0.46 -5.14 -2.11
C ILE A 338 -0.20 -6.00 -3.20
N SER A 339 -0.59 -7.23 -2.88
CA SER A 339 -1.21 -8.15 -3.85
C SER A 339 -2.56 -7.65 -4.40
N HIS A 340 -3.21 -6.74 -3.67
CA HIS A 340 -4.48 -6.10 -4.07
C HIS A 340 -4.29 -4.72 -4.70
N ASN A 341 -3.07 -4.34 -5.08
CA ASN A 341 -2.73 -3.02 -5.64
C ASN A 341 -3.09 -1.82 -4.73
N LEU A 342 -3.18 -2.06 -3.43
CA LEU A 342 -3.45 -1.03 -2.41
C LEU A 342 -2.13 -0.43 -1.91
N LEU A 343 -1.31 0.11 -2.83
CA LEU A 343 0.07 0.54 -2.54
C LEU A 343 0.15 1.68 -1.52
N GLN A 344 -0.82 2.59 -1.50
CA GLN A 344 -0.85 3.68 -0.52
C GLN A 344 -1.07 3.14 0.91
N GLN A 345 -2.00 2.20 1.05
CA GLN A 345 -2.26 1.50 2.32
C GLN A 345 -1.04 0.67 2.72
N ALA A 346 -0.48 -0.09 1.78
CA ALA A 346 0.73 -0.88 2.01
C ALA A 346 1.90 -0.01 2.52
N MET A 347 2.18 1.14 1.88
CA MET A 347 3.22 2.07 2.34
C MET A 347 2.92 2.63 3.73
N THR A 348 1.66 2.98 4.00
CA THR A 348 1.26 3.53 5.30
C THR A 348 1.47 2.49 6.40
N LEU A 349 0.94 1.28 6.20
CA LEU A 349 1.11 0.17 7.14
C LEU A 349 2.59 -0.22 7.28
N PHE A 350 3.34 -0.28 6.19
CA PHE A 350 4.78 -0.57 6.22
C PHE A 350 5.52 0.41 7.13
N THR A 351 5.29 1.71 6.95
CA THR A 351 5.98 2.74 7.72
C THR A 351 5.59 2.79 9.19
N GLU A 352 4.37 2.40 9.52
CA GLU A 352 3.86 2.42 10.90
C GLU A 352 4.09 1.10 11.65
N ARG A 353 4.03 -0.05 10.96
CA ARG A 353 4.03 -1.37 11.60
C ARG A 353 5.36 -2.10 11.58
N VAL A 354 6.18 -1.91 10.54
CA VAL A 354 7.50 -2.57 10.44
C VAL A 354 8.41 -2.25 11.64
N PRO A 355 8.55 -0.99 12.12
CA PRO A 355 9.35 -0.71 13.29
C PRO A 355 8.89 -1.47 14.54
N GLU A 356 7.58 -1.60 14.72
CA GLU A 356 7.01 -2.31 15.84
C GLU A 356 7.29 -3.83 15.74
N SER A 357 7.20 -4.41 14.55
CA SER A 357 7.51 -5.82 14.31
C SER A 357 8.98 -6.13 14.59
N LEU A 358 9.90 -5.25 14.16
CA LEU A 358 11.34 -5.39 14.42
C LEU A 358 11.68 -5.30 15.93
N VAL A 359 10.97 -4.45 16.68
CA VAL A 359 11.16 -4.32 18.12
C VAL A 359 10.49 -5.49 18.87
N LYS A 360 9.27 -5.89 18.51
CA LYS A 360 8.57 -7.02 19.13
C LYS A 360 9.30 -8.34 18.95
N SER A 361 9.95 -8.54 17.80
CA SER A 361 10.79 -9.73 17.55
C SER A 361 12.13 -9.70 18.27
N GLU A 362 12.42 -8.63 19.00
CA GLU A 362 13.71 -8.36 19.63
C GLU A 362 14.90 -8.37 18.65
N PHE A 363 14.61 -8.10 17.38
CA PHE A 363 15.65 -7.86 16.40
C PHE A 363 16.35 -6.51 16.63
N LEU A 364 15.56 -5.49 17.02
CA LEU A 364 16.04 -4.16 17.43
C LEU A 364 15.64 -3.87 18.87
N TRP A 365 16.51 -3.16 19.59
CA TRP A 365 16.22 -2.64 20.93
C TRP A 365 16.97 -1.35 21.21
N ILE A 366 16.55 -0.63 22.26
CA ILE A 366 17.18 0.62 22.70
C ILE A 366 18.19 0.33 23.80
N GLN A 367 19.38 0.91 23.70
CA GLN A 367 20.39 0.79 24.72
C GLN A 367 19.90 1.36 26.07
N PRO A 368 20.31 0.78 27.20
CA PRO A 368 19.91 1.23 28.54
C PRO A 368 20.15 2.73 28.79
N ALA A 369 21.24 3.29 28.28
CA ALA A 369 21.56 4.69 28.41
C ALA A 369 20.52 5.65 27.79
N TYR A 370 19.76 5.18 26.81
CA TYR A 370 18.73 5.97 26.08
C TYR A 370 17.30 5.69 26.54
N GLN A 371 17.09 4.78 27.49
CA GLN A 371 15.74 4.43 27.97
C GLN A 371 15.06 5.61 28.68
N THR A 372 15.81 6.53 29.29
CA THR A 372 15.25 7.73 29.92
C THR A 372 14.57 8.63 28.90
N ASP A 373 15.17 8.79 27.72
CA ASP A 373 14.61 9.60 26.64
C ASP A 373 13.31 8.98 26.11
N PHE A 374 13.32 7.67 25.91
CA PHE A 374 12.14 6.91 25.52
C PHE A 374 11.01 7.05 26.57
N SER A 375 11.31 6.86 27.84
CA SER A 375 10.33 6.96 28.94
C SER A 375 9.72 8.36 29.04
N ASN A 376 10.50 9.40 28.79
CA ASN A 376 10.01 10.78 28.80
C ASN A 376 9.03 11.04 27.64
N GLU A 377 9.33 10.54 26.45
CA GLU A 377 8.42 10.66 25.30
C GLU A 377 7.14 9.83 25.46
N GLN A 378 7.22 8.65 26.06
CA GLN A 378 6.03 7.88 26.43
C GLN A 378 5.08 8.62 27.37
N LYS A 379 5.63 9.40 28.31
CA LYS A 379 4.82 10.21 29.24
C LYS A 379 4.12 11.37 28.54
N LYS A 380 4.74 11.94 27.50
CA LYS A 380 4.19 13.07 26.76
C LYS A 380 3.06 12.65 25.81
N ASP A 381 3.14 11.44 25.27
CA ASP A 381 2.19 10.94 24.28
C ASP A 381 1.72 9.54 24.65
N SER A 382 0.50 9.45 25.18
CA SER A 382 -0.10 8.19 25.59
C SER A 382 -0.36 7.22 24.43
N MET A 383 -0.44 7.71 23.19
CA MET A 383 -0.68 6.89 21.99
C MET A 383 0.62 6.33 21.42
N LYS A 384 1.77 6.91 21.75
CA LYS A 384 3.07 6.55 21.19
C LYS A 384 3.94 5.84 22.24
N ARG A 385 3.47 4.70 22.69
CA ARG A 385 4.05 3.95 23.83
C ARG A 385 5.05 2.88 23.45
N THR A 386 5.55 2.86 22.23
CA THR A 386 6.40 1.76 21.76
C THR A 386 7.82 2.25 21.49
N GLU A 387 8.80 1.35 21.68
CA GLU A 387 10.17 1.57 21.27
C GLU A 387 10.29 1.86 19.77
N ALA A 388 9.33 1.37 18.97
CA ALA A 388 9.23 1.66 17.55
C ALA A 388 9.05 3.15 17.28
N PHE A 389 8.24 3.85 18.07
CA PHE A 389 8.12 5.31 17.96
C PHE A 389 9.44 6.02 18.23
N TYR A 390 10.18 5.59 19.27
CA TYR A 390 11.50 6.11 19.58
C TYR A 390 12.46 5.91 18.40
N LEU A 391 12.50 4.69 17.85
CA LEU A 391 13.34 4.34 16.71
C LEU A 391 13.15 5.30 15.52
N VAL A 392 11.90 5.58 15.17
CA VAL A 392 11.57 6.31 13.92
C VAL A 392 11.60 7.81 14.09
N ASN A 393 11.22 8.33 15.26
CA ASN A 393 10.95 9.75 15.46
C ASN A 393 11.92 10.44 16.43
N ILE A 394 12.35 9.75 17.47
CA ILE A 394 13.18 10.34 18.54
C ILE A 394 14.65 10.10 18.26
N TYR A 395 15.02 8.84 18.03
CA TYR A 395 16.42 8.45 17.87
C TYR A 395 17.15 9.21 16.75
N PRO A 396 16.59 9.38 15.54
CA PRO A 396 17.22 10.21 14.51
C PRO A 396 17.47 11.66 14.95
N LYS A 397 16.62 12.19 15.83
CA LYS A 397 16.75 13.57 16.36
C LYS A 397 17.77 13.66 17.48
N SER A 398 17.84 12.67 18.37
CA SER A 398 18.71 12.69 19.55
C SER A 398 20.20 12.59 19.21
N ARG A 399 20.55 11.92 18.10
CA ARG A 399 21.94 11.78 17.66
C ARG A 399 22.61 13.05 17.14
N GLY A 400 21.90 14.08 16.94
CA GLY A 400 22.48 15.33 16.43
C GLY A 400 22.39 16.44 17.46
N ASP A 401 23.06 16.38 18.61
CA ASP A 401 23.16 17.48 19.60
C ASP A 401 21.86 18.30 19.73
N VAL A 402 20.73 17.66 19.85
CA VAL A 402 19.44 18.29 19.86
C VAL A 402 19.06 18.58 21.28
N GLY A 403 19.38 19.73 21.72
CA GLY A 403 18.58 20.34 22.75
C GLY A 403 17.13 20.43 22.29
N GLN A 404 16.25 19.82 23.03
CA GLN A 404 14.81 19.85 22.93
C GLN A 404 14.25 21.12 22.29
N GLN A 405 13.85 21.09 21.03
CA GLN A 405 12.91 22.08 20.52
C GLN A 405 11.95 21.49 19.52
N LYS A 406 10.69 21.73 19.80
CA LYS A 406 9.49 21.32 19.11
C LYS A 406 9.34 21.85 17.68
N ASP A 407 10.37 22.46 17.10
CA ASP A 407 10.24 23.05 15.77
C ASP A 407 10.59 22.05 14.69
N THR A 408 9.57 21.68 13.94
CA THR A 408 9.62 20.88 12.73
C THR A 408 10.49 21.48 11.62
N GLN A 409 11.10 22.62 11.86
CA GLN A 409 11.99 23.34 10.93
C GLN A 409 13.43 23.46 11.41
N ASP A 410 13.85 22.74 12.43
CA ASP A 410 15.22 22.81 12.90
C ASP A 410 16.18 22.24 11.86
N THR A 411 16.67 23.12 11.03
CA THR A 411 17.59 22.78 9.95
C THR A 411 18.97 22.52 10.54
N MET A 412 19.75 21.65 9.89
CA MET A 412 21.17 21.45 10.16
C MET A 412 21.91 22.78 10.28
N LEU A 413 21.56 23.73 9.42
CA LEU A 413 22.09 25.07 9.40
C LEU A 413 21.74 25.85 10.66
N ASN A 414 20.49 25.82 11.15
CA ASN A 414 20.11 26.52 12.37
C ASN A 414 20.86 25.98 13.60
N ARG A 415 21.10 24.68 13.64
CA ARG A 415 21.91 24.02 14.66
C ARG A 415 23.38 24.41 14.57
N ALA A 416 23.92 24.40 13.34
CA ALA A 416 25.28 24.87 13.12
C ALA A 416 25.45 26.33 13.54
N LYS A 417 24.49 27.19 13.23
CA LYS A 417 24.45 28.59 13.69
C LYS A 417 24.32 28.69 15.20
N LYS A 418 23.53 27.82 15.85
CA LYS A 418 23.39 27.81 17.32
C LYS A 418 24.69 27.39 18.01
N VAL A 419 25.30 26.28 17.56
CA VAL A 419 26.61 25.82 18.06
C VAL A 419 27.68 26.89 17.85
N TRP A 420 27.67 27.53 16.67
CA TRP A 420 28.52 28.65 16.36
C TRP A 420 28.33 29.78 17.38
N LYS A 421 27.11 30.28 17.63
CA LYS A 421 26.82 31.32 18.59
C LYS A 421 27.23 30.94 20.03
N GLU A 422 26.90 29.74 20.48
CA GLU A 422 27.14 29.27 21.83
C GLU A 422 28.63 29.08 22.14
N ARG A 423 29.38 28.51 21.20
CA ARG A 423 30.81 28.24 21.39
C ARG A 423 31.72 29.46 21.16
N PHE A 424 31.27 30.40 20.36
CA PHE A 424 32.09 31.49 19.87
C PHE A 424 31.42 32.86 20.08
N GLY A 425 30.35 32.94 20.85
CA GLY A 425 29.44 34.08 20.94
C GLY A 425 30.12 35.43 21.20
N GLU A 426 30.91 35.58 22.28
CA GLU A 426 31.63 36.82 22.57
C GLU A 426 32.77 37.08 21.57
N PHE A 427 33.49 36.06 21.20
CA PHE A 427 34.58 36.16 20.22
C PHE A 427 34.07 36.56 18.83
N LEU A 428 32.96 36.00 18.40
CA LEU A 428 32.29 36.37 17.16
C LEU A 428 31.71 37.79 17.19
N GLN A 429 31.13 38.19 18.31
CA GLN A 429 30.56 39.50 18.46
C GLN A 429 31.66 40.56 18.40
N ASN A 430 32.81 40.31 19.00
CA ASN A 430 33.99 41.15 18.94
C ASN A 430 34.60 41.19 17.52
N LEU A 431 34.63 40.05 16.81
CA LEU A 431 35.09 39.96 15.41
C LEU A 431 34.14 40.68 14.41
N LEU A 432 32.85 40.75 14.71
CA LEU A 432 31.84 41.36 13.84
C LEU A 432 31.68 42.87 14.09
N THR A 433 32.00 43.35 15.31
CA THR A 433 31.73 44.73 15.71
C THR A 433 32.94 45.65 15.69
N GLU A 434 34.16 45.10 15.80
CA GLU A 434 35.39 45.89 15.78
C GLU A 434 36.43 45.27 14.82
N PRO A 435 37.14 46.09 14.01
CA PRO A 435 38.22 45.61 13.15
C PRO A 435 39.47 45.36 13.96
N HIS A 436 39.47 44.36 14.80
CA HIS A 436 40.66 43.96 15.54
C HIS A 436 41.53 42.99 14.74
N HIS A 437 42.84 43.14 14.87
CA HIS A 437 43.84 42.22 14.42
C HIS A 437 43.58 40.83 14.99
N VAL A 438 43.10 39.89 14.16
CA VAL A 438 43.13 38.47 14.45
C VAL A 438 44.57 38.02 14.22
N GLU A 439 45.32 37.79 15.27
CA GLU A 439 46.68 37.29 15.15
C GLU A 439 46.69 35.90 14.57
N LYS A 440 47.74 35.55 13.78
CA LYS A 440 47.95 34.25 13.18
C LYS A 440 47.88 33.10 14.19
N GLN A 441 48.29 33.40 15.46
CA GLN A 441 48.20 32.45 16.57
C GLN A 441 46.75 32.12 16.97
N ASP A 442 45.83 33.06 16.84
CA ASP A 442 44.41 32.85 17.17
C ASP A 442 43.71 32.00 16.14
N ILE A 443 44.09 32.16 14.85
CA ILE A 443 43.64 31.27 13.79
C ILE A 443 44.18 29.87 14.00
N HIS A 444 45.45 29.73 14.36
CA HIS A 444 46.04 28.42 14.66
C HIS A 444 45.40 27.77 15.89
N LYS A 445 45.07 28.49 16.95
CA LYS A 445 44.37 27.95 18.11
C LYS A 445 42.95 27.50 17.80
N LEU A 446 42.27 28.19 16.89
CA LEU A 446 40.95 27.79 16.41
C LEU A 446 41.02 26.53 15.49
N LEU A 447 42.16 26.35 14.81
CA LEU A 447 42.49 25.23 13.96
C LEU A 447 43.26 24.11 14.67
N GLU A 448 43.59 24.28 15.95
CA GLU A 448 44.42 23.38 16.80
C GLU A 448 43.87 21.96 16.98
N ARG A 449 42.62 21.71 16.61
CA ARG A 449 42.21 20.34 16.25
C ARG A 449 42.46 20.16 14.77
N PRO A 450 43.26 19.19 14.36
CA PRO A 450 43.37 18.86 12.94
C PRO A 450 41.93 18.73 12.44
N LEU A 451 41.61 19.46 11.38
CA LEU A 451 40.36 19.22 10.69
C LEU A 451 40.39 17.74 10.33
N PRO A 452 39.32 16.99 10.65
CA PRO A 452 39.26 15.59 10.23
C PRO A 452 39.53 15.54 8.74
N GLU A 453 40.28 14.54 8.30
CA GLU A 453 40.55 14.33 6.88
C GLU A 453 39.22 14.45 6.13
N PHE A 454 39.23 15.05 4.94
CA PHE A 454 38.02 15.41 4.22
C PHE A 454 37.05 14.25 4.03
N ASP A 455 37.54 13.03 4.02
CA ASP A 455 36.73 11.80 3.93
C ASP A 455 35.91 11.50 5.18
N GLU A 456 36.25 12.08 6.33
CA GLU A 456 35.55 11.88 7.60
C GLU A 456 34.55 12.98 7.95
N ILE A 457 34.53 14.13 7.25
CA ILE A 457 33.57 15.19 7.49
C ILE A 457 32.19 14.74 7.02
N ARG A 458 31.48 14.10 7.90
CA ARG A 458 30.05 13.84 7.70
C ARG A 458 29.31 15.09 8.14
N LEU A 459 28.86 15.89 7.15
CA LEU A 459 27.96 17.03 7.41
C LEU A 459 26.64 16.66 8.10
N SER A 460 26.54 15.42 8.60
CA SER A 460 25.51 14.96 9.52
C SER A 460 25.62 15.57 10.91
N ASN A 461 26.74 16.15 11.27
CA ASN A 461 26.99 16.74 12.58
C ASN A 461 26.91 18.27 12.52
N ALA A 462 25.92 18.87 13.21
CA ALA A 462 25.71 20.31 13.24
C ALA A 462 26.90 21.06 13.87
N ALA A 463 27.62 20.44 14.83
CA ALA A 463 28.81 21.01 15.44
C ALA A 463 29.95 21.12 14.43
N GLU A 464 30.16 20.13 13.60
CA GLU A 464 31.15 20.14 12.54
C GLU A 464 30.86 21.22 11.49
N LEU A 465 29.60 21.31 11.03
CA LEU A 465 29.20 22.38 10.12
C LEU A 465 29.37 23.77 10.72
N GLY A 466 29.02 23.94 12.00
CA GLY A 466 29.25 25.18 12.74
C GLY A 466 30.72 25.55 12.82
N ARG A 467 31.59 24.59 13.09
CA ARG A 467 33.05 24.78 13.14
C ARG A 467 33.60 25.16 11.76
N ILE A 468 33.17 24.52 10.68
CA ILE A 468 33.57 24.87 9.31
C ILE A 468 33.12 26.29 8.97
N LEU A 469 31.87 26.64 9.20
CA LEU A 469 31.35 27.99 8.94
C LEU A 469 32.10 29.05 9.74
N PHE A 470 32.41 28.79 11.02
CA PHE A 470 33.19 29.68 11.85
C PHE A 470 34.63 29.82 11.34
N SER A 471 35.29 28.72 10.96
CA SER A 471 36.64 28.75 10.42
C SER A 471 36.73 29.58 9.14
N ILE A 472 35.79 29.39 8.22
CA ILE A 472 35.71 30.17 6.98
C ILE A 472 35.49 31.65 7.29
N HIS A 473 34.56 31.99 8.20
CA HIS A 473 34.32 33.38 8.59
C HIS A 473 35.57 34.04 9.19
N THR A 474 36.24 33.34 10.11
CA THR A 474 37.47 33.85 10.74
C THR A 474 38.58 34.06 9.71
N MET A 475 38.78 33.13 8.80
CA MET A 475 39.74 33.26 7.70
C MET A 475 39.44 34.45 6.80
N CYS A 476 38.15 34.67 6.47
CA CYS A 476 37.75 35.82 5.65
C CYS A 476 37.94 37.17 6.33
N ARG A 477 38.04 37.21 7.67
CA ARG A 477 38.26 38.43 8.48
C ARG A 477 39.74 38.70 8.76
N ALA A 478 40.65 37.76 8.43
CA ALA A 478 42.10 37.95 8.60
C ALA A 478 42.63 39.04 7.65
N GLN A 479 43.67 39.77 8.08
CA GLN A 479 44.21 40.91 7.34
C GLN A 479 44.87 40.52 6.00
N ALA A 480 44.84 41.46 5.04
CA ALA A 480 45.20 41.22 3.63
C ALA A 480 46.65 40.70 3.41
N GLY A 481 47.62 41.03 4.29
CA GLY A 481 49.01 40.53 4.17
C GLY A 481 49.20 39.04 4.51
N GLU A 482 48.24 38.44 5.21
CA GLU A 482 48.28 37.04 5.68
C GLU A 482 47.32 36.13 4.95
N ILE A 483 46.58 36.65 3.99
CA ILE A 483 45.44 36.00 3.31
C ILE A 483 45.88 34.86 2.38
N SER A 484 47.08 34.88 1.79
CA SER A 484 47.47 33.91 0.76
C SER A 484 47.37 32.42 1.23
N PRO A 485 47.95 32.02 2.35
CA PRO A 485 47.79 30.65 2.88
C PRO A 485 46.37 30.35 3.37
N VAL A 486 45.68 31.35 3.91
CA VAL A 486 44.31 31.24 4.40
C VAL A 486 43.33 31.05 3.25
N ARG A 487 43.52 31.76 2.12
CA ARG A 487 42.70 31.59 0.91
C ARG A 487 42.84 30.19 0.31
N ALA A 488 44.03 29.62 0.30
CA ALA A 488 44.24 28.26 -0.21
C ALA A 488 43.49 27.24 0.65
N GLU A 489 43.53 27.36 1.97
CA GLU A 489 42.79 26.49 2.89
C GLU A 489 41.27 26.65 2.73
N MET A 490 40.82 27.91 2.69
CA MET A 490 39.40 28.23 2.48
C MET A 490 38.87 27.63 1.17
N LYS A 491 39.67 27.71 0.08
CA LYS A 491 39.32 27.12 -1.23
C LYS A 491 39.13 25.60 -1.08
N LYS A 492 39.98 24.89 -0.38
CA LYS A 492 39.80 23.45 -0.14
C LYS A 492 38.48 23.12 0.54
N TYR A 493 38.05 23.91 1.56
CA TYR A 493 36.76 23.69 2.24
C TYR A 493 35.58 23.94 1.32
N LEU A 494 35.62 24.97 0.48
CA LEU A 494 34.58 25.27 -0.46
C LEU A 494 34.48 24.22 -1.56
N ASP A 495 35.63 23.77 -2.08
CA ASP A 495 35.70 22.67 -3.05
C ASP A 495 35.13 21.39 -2.47
N TYR A 496 35.46 21.09 -1.22
CA TYR A 496 34.90 19.94 -0.50
C TYR A 496 33.37 20.02 -0.37
N VAL A 497 32.84 21.16 0.06
CA VAL A 497 31.38 21.35 0.18
C VAL A 497 30.69 21.27 -1.17
N GLN A 498 31.30 21.82 -2.23
CA GLN A 498 30.77 21.73 -3.58
C GLN A 498 30.75 20.27 -4.08
N THR A 499 31.83 19.52 -3.87
CA THR A 499 31.93 18.11 -4.23
C THR A 499 30.90 17.29 -3.47
N TRP A 500 30.80 17.49 -2.15
CA TRP A 500 29.83 16.79 -1.32
C TRP A 500 28.36 17.05 -1.76
N VAL A 501 28.03 18.33 -2.08
CA VAL A 501 26.72 18.72 -2.58
C VAL A 501 26.44 18.09 -3.94
N ALA A 502 27.45 17.99 -4.82
CA ALA A 502 27.33 17.37 -6.12
C ALA A 502 27.06 15.86 -6.02
N ASP A 503 27.76 15.17 -5.12
CA ASP A 503 27.57 13.74 -4.85
C ASP A 503 26.14 13.45 -4.34
N LYS A 504 25.54 14.40 -3.63
CA LYS A 504 24.17 14.31 -3.15
C LYS A 504 23.13 14.80 -4.17
N LYS A 505 23.51 14.98 -5.44
CA LYS A 505 22.63 15.44 -6.54
C LYS A 505 21.92 16.77 -6.30
N VAL A 506 22.54 17.65 -5.55
CA VAL A 506 22.04 19.02 -5.35
C VAL A 506 22.58 19.94 -6.44
N SER A 507 21.79 20.90 -6.91
CA SER A 507 22.19 21.75 -8.02
C SER A 507 23.51 22.50 -7.75
N LYS A 508 24.38 22.52 -8.74
CA LYS A 508 25.67 23.18 -8.70
C LYS A 508 25.49 24.69 -8.96
N ASN A 509 25.85 25.52 -7.98
CA ASN A 509 26.21 26.90 -8.23
C ASN A 509 27.69 27.01 -7.85
N ASP A 510 28.55 27.18 -8.82
CA ASP A 510 29.95 27.31 -8.59
C ASP A 510 30.26 28.69 -7.98
N LEU A 511 31.05 28.70 -6.91
CA LEU A 511 31.70 29.92 -6.46
C LEU A 511 32.72 30.31 -7.49
N LYS A 512 32.51 31.43 -8.17
CA LYS A 512 33.45 31.95 -9.15
C LYS A 512 34.73 32.42 -8.45
N GLU A 513 35.86 32.21 -9.10
CA GLU A 513 37.17 32.66 -8.55
C GLU A 513 37.22 34.19 -8.31
N ASP A 514 36.41 34.95 -9.01
CA ASP A 514 36.32 36.42 -8.88
C ASP A 514 35.80 36.91 -7.53
N ILE A 515 35.09 36.05 -6.74
CA ILE A 515 34.66 36.44 -5.41
C ILE A 515 35.83 36.64 -4.46
N PHE A 516 36.98 36.06 -4.72
CA PHE A 516 38.19 36.24 -3.91
C PHE A 516 38.89 37.59 -4.10
N THR A 517 38.42 38.42 -5.01
CA THR A 517 38.87 39.79 -5.23
C THR A 517 38.16 40.82 -4.34
N LYS A 518 37.08 40.42 -3.68
CA LYS A 518 36.31 41.25 -2.75
C LYS A 518 37.09 41.50 -1.44
N ASP A 519 36.71 42.55 -0.72
CA ASP A 519 37.23 42.78 0.62
C ASP A 519 36.79 41.62 1.57
N ASP A 520 37.51 41.46 2.66
CA ASP A 520 37.31 40.32 3.56
C ASP A 520 35.93 40.26 4.19
N HIS A 521 35.28 41.38 4.39
CA HIS A 521 33.94 41.43 4.97
C HIS A 521 32.88 41.01 3.95
N GLU A 522 32.97 41.52 2.74
CA GLU A 522 32.07 41.17 1.63
C GLU A 522 32.25 39.70 1.21
N LEU A 523 33.51 39.23 1.18
CA LEU A 523 33.86 37.85 0.91
C LEU A 523 33.29 36.93 1.98
N ALA A 524 33.45 37.22 3.27
CA ALA A 524 32.89 36.44 4.35
C ALA A 524 31.36 36.32 4.25
N GLY A 525 30.69 37.43 4.01
CA GLY A 525 29.23 37.45 3.80
C GLY A 525 28.77 36.60 2.60
N THR A 526 29.52 36.68 1.50
CA THR A 526 29.20 35.89 0.29
C THR A 526 29.41 34.40 0.50
N ILE A 527 30.50 34.00 1.16
CA ILE A 527 30.78 32.59 1.46
C ILE A 527 29.77 32.02 2.46
N ILE A 528 29.44 32.77 3.53
CA ILE A 528 28.44 32.31 4.49
C ILE A 528 27.08 32.12 3.79
N LYS A 529 26.67 33.06 2.95
CA LYS A 529 25.42 32.96 2.17
C LYS A 529 25.44 31.73 1.24
N PHE A 530 26.54 31.51 0.54
CA PHE A 530 26.71 30.34 -0.31
C PHE A 530 26.60 29.04 0.48
N MET A 531 27.29 28.94 1.61
CA MET A 531 27.25 27.76 2.49
C MET A 531 25.83 27.53 3.02
N GLU A 532 25.13 28.58 3.43
CA GLU A 532 23.74 28.52 3.86
C GLU A 532 22.81 28.02 2.78
N GLU A 533 22.98 28.51 1.55
CA GLU A 533 22.20 28.08 0.41
C GLU A 533 22.45 26.60 0.07
N LYS A 534 23.72 26.18 0.01
CA LYS A 534 24.07 24.80 -0.32
C LYS A 534 23.62 23.81 0.76
N VAL A 535 23.75 24.16 2.03
CA VAL A 535 23.23 23.36 3.13
C VAL A 535 21.69 23.32 3.09
N GLY A 536 21.05 24.43 2.75
CA GLY A 536 19.59 24.49 2.56
C GLY A 536 19.13 23.59 1.43
N GLN A 537 19.80 23.62 0.26
CA GLN A 537 19.51 22.75 -0.88
C GLN A 537 19.79 21.27 -0.56
N ALA A 538 20.86 20.98 0.16
CA ALA A 538 21.22 19.63 0.60
C ALA A 538 20.36 19.11 1.77
N ARG A 539 19.51 19.95 2.34
CA ARG A 539 18.75 19.65 3.57
C ARG A 539 17.98 18.33 3.50
N PHE A 540 17.32 18.09 2.38
CA PHE A 540 16.57 16.85 2.18
C PHE A 540 17.50 15.63 2.23
N TYR A 541 18.58 15.66 1.46
CA TYR A 541 19.58 14.59 1.46
C TYR A 541 20.28 14.43 2.79
N LEU A 542 20.59 15.52 3.47
CA LEU A 542 21.14 15.49 4.80
C LEU A 542 20.19 14.85 5.83
N SER A 543 18.90 15.07 5.73
CA SER A 543 17.93 14.43 6.61
C SER A 543 17.86 12.93 6.37
N VAL A 544 17.90 12.48 5.11
CA VAL A 544 17.94 11.07 4.74
C VAL A 544 19.26 10.43 5.17
N GLU A 545 20.38 11.04 4.85
CA GLU A 545 21.71 10.57 5.29
C GLU A 545 21.83 10.57 6.82
N ARG A 546 21.24 11.52 7.49
CA ARG A 546 21.19 11.55 8.95
C ARG A 546 20.33 10.40 9.49
N MET A 547 19.17 10.12 8.91
CA MET A 547 18.37 8.97 9.28
C MET A 547 19.11 7.67 8.99
N ARG A 548 19.76 7.55 7.83
CA ARG A 548 20.65 6.42 7.50
C ARG A 548 21.87 6.35 8.41
N GLY A 549 22.49 7.47 8.73
CA GLY A 549 23.61 7.59 9.66
C GLY A 549 23.23 7.33 11.11
N ALA A 550 21.99 7.62 11.50
CA ALA A 550 21.44 7.28 12.83
C ALA A 550 21.36 5.76 13.03
N VAL A 551 21.38 5.02 11.95
CA VAL A 551 21.41 3.56 11.92
C VAL A 551 22.84 3.00 12.02
N ARG A 552 23.76 3.70 12.68
CA ARG A 552 25.00 3.08 13.16
C ARG A 552 24.62 2.18 14.33
N MET A 553 24.33 0.93 13.97
CA MET A 553 23.91 -0.06 14.95
C MET A 553 24.95 -0.20 16.03
N ASN A 554 24.44 -0.28 17.27
CA ASN A 554 25.21 -0.48 18.48
C ASN A 554 26.19 0.68 18.83
N GLU A 555 26.18 1.78 18.08
CA GLU A 555 27.01 2.96 18.37
C GLU A 555 26.23 4.11 19.02
N GLY A 556 24.94 4.12 18.96
CA GLY A 556 24.18 5.29 19.44
C GLY A 556 22.72 4.97 19.73
N GLY A 557 22.42 4.42 20.85
CA GLY A 557 21.06 4.21 21.34
C GLY A 557 20.32 3.04 20.73
N LEU A 558 20.54 2.70 19.47
CA LEU A 558 19.89 1.59 18.79
C LEU A 558 20.85 0.42 18.63
N CYS A 559 20.40 -0.76 19.06
CA CYS A 559 21.13 -2.01 18.96
C CYS A 559 20.36 -3.04 18.13
N SER A 560 21.10 -3.97 17.56
CA SER A 560 20.56 -5.14 16.85
C SER A 560 21.41 -6.37 17.13
N ARG A 561 20.79 -7.54 17.10
CA ARG A 561 21.50 -8.82 17.13
C ARG A 561 22.28 -9.10 15.84
N ASN A 562 21.91 -8.43 14.73
CA ASN A 562 22.64 -8.45 13.47
C ASN A 562 22.73 -7.02 12.91
N PRO A 563 23.80 -6.27 13.25
CA PRO A 563 23.93 -4.86 12.86
C PRO A 563 23.96 -4.63 11.34
N GLU A 564 24.54 -5.54 10.57
CA GLU A 564 24.61 -5.42 9.12
C GLU A 564 23.25 -5.57 8.46
N LYS A 565 22.51 -6.63 8.81
CA LYS A 565 21.12 -6.81 8.35
C LYS A 565 20.23 -5.66 8.79
N ALA A 566 20.39 -5.20 10.02
CA ALA A 566 19.63 -4.05 10.53
C ALA A 566 19.88 -2.79 9.72
N ARG A 567 21.13 -2.55 9.30
CA ARG A 567 21.47 -1.41 8.45
C ARG A 567 20.78 -1.54 7.08
N SER A 568 20.81 -2.72 6.47
CA SER A 568 20.13 -3.00 5.18
C SER A 568 18.63 -2.71 5.30
N ILE A 569 17.95 -3.36 6.24
CA ILE A 569 16.50 -3.24 6.46
C ILE A 569 16.09 -1.79 6.75
N LEU A 570 16.81 -1.10 7.64
CA LEU A 570 16.46 0.26 8.00
C LEU A 570 16.77 1.26 6.87
N THR A 571 17.74 0.98 6.02
CA THR A 571 17.97 1.78 4.80
C THR A 571 16.78 1.67 3.86
N GLN A 572 16.33 0.44 3.56
CA GLN A 572 15.14 0.20 2.75
C GLN A 572 13.87 0.81 3.40
N TYR A 573 13.71 0.65 4.71
CA TYR A 573 12.61 1.25 5.45
C TYR A 573 12.56 2.78 5.29
N PHE A 574 13.69 3.47 5.44
CA PHE A 574 13.71 4.91 5.29
C PHE A 574 13.53 5.37 3.85
N ASP A 575 13.97 4.59 2.86
CA ASP A 575 13.72 4.87 1.45
C ASP A 575 12.22 4.79 1.12
N ILE A 576 11.52 3.77 1.61
CA ILE A 576 10.07 3.60 1.44
C ILE A 576 9.30 4.69 2.23
N LYS A 577 9.74 5.01 3.45
CA LYS A 577 9.15 6.08 4.26
C LYS A 577 9.26 7.45 3.59
N ASP A 578 10.38 7.73 2.96
CA ASP A 578 10.58 8.95 2.19
C ASP A 578 9.62 9.01 0.98
N GLU A 579 9.47 7.92 0.24
CA GLU A 579 8.53 7.85 -0.88
C GLU A 579 7.09 8.06 -0.40
N ARG A 580 6.69 7.42 0.71
CA ARG A 580 5.37 7.63 1.32
C ARG A 580 5.14 9.11 1.67
N ASN A 581 6.13 9.76 2.27
CA ASN A 581 6.01 11.18 2.62
C ASN A 581 5.92 12.08 1.38
N HIS A 582 6.61 11.73 0.29
CA HIS A 582 6.53 12.46 -0.96
C HIS A 582 5.18 12.30 -1.65
N THR A 583 4.65 11.08 -1.70
CA THR A 583 3.34 10.80 -2.31
C THR A 583 2.19 11.42 -1.53
N SER A 584 2.29 11.46 -0.19
CA SER A 584 1.25 12.05 0.68
C SER A 584 1.18 13.57 0.60
N HIS A 585 2.24 14.25 0.16
CA HIS A 585 2.29 15.71 0.13
C HIS A 585 2.01 16.33 -1.24
N ALA A 586 1.51 15.59 -2.22
CA ALA A 586 1.10 16.08 -3.56
C ALA A 586 2.02 17.20 -4.16
N GLY A 587 3.31 17.15 -3.82
CA GLY A 587 4.28 18.17 -4.24
C GLY A 587 4.85 17.84 -5.63
N ASN A 588 5.33 18.87 -6.34
CA ASN A 588 5.97 18.76 -7.67
C ASN A 588 7.34 18.05 -7.65
N LYS A 589 7.56 17.13 -6.72
CA LYS A 589 8.83 16.39 -6.64
C LYS A 589 8.77 15.15 -7.51
N THR A 590 9.84 14.90 -8.26
CA THR A 590 10.02 13.69 -9.05
C THR A 590 9.94 12.46 -8.14
N ARG A 591 9.13 11.47 -8.53
CA ARG A 591 9.08 10.17 -7.87
C ARG A 591 10.46 9.54 -7.86
N ARG A 592 10.81 8.87 -6.78
CA ARG A 592 12.02 8.07 -6.68
C ARG A 592 11.82 6.69 -7.30
N PHE A 593 10.62 6.11 -7.10
CA PHE A 593 10.21 4.81 -7.60
C PHE A 593 8.93 4.93 -8.42
N ASP A 594 8.79 4.15 -9.47
CA ASP A 594 7.48 3.86 -10.06
C ASP A 594 6.71 2.84 -9.21
N ALA A 595 5.45 2.58 -9.57
CA ALA A 595 4.60 1.68 -8.76
C ALA A 595 5.16 0.25 -8.68
N ALA A 596 5.65 -0.29 -9.80
CA ALA A 596 6.18 -1.64 -9.86
C ALA A 596 7.51 -1.78 -9.10
N GLU A 597 8.38 -0.78 -9.19
CA GLU A 597 9.63 -0.77 -8.43
C GLU A 597 9.37 -0.61 -6.92
N LEU A 598 8.39 0.21 -6.53
CA LEU A 598 7.98 0.36 -5.13
C LEU A 598 7.44 -0.94 -4.54
N GLU A 599 6.56 -1.63 -5.28
CA GLU A 599 6.04 -2.94 -4.92
C GLU A 599 7.17 -3.95 -4.71
N LYS A 600 8.11 -4.01 -5.64
CA LYS A 600 9.29 -4.88 -5.56
C LYS A 600 10.17 -4.53 -4.35
N GLN A 601 10.45 -3.24 -4.11
CA GLN A 601 11.25 -2.79 -2.98
C GLN A 601 10.59 -3.14 -1.64
N MET A 602 9.29 -2.93 -1.51
CA MET A 602 8.55 -3.33 -0.30
C MET A 602 8.57 -4.84 -0.12
N SER A 603 8.37 -5.62 -1.18
CA SER A 603 8.36 -7.09 -1.11
C SER A 603 9.72 -7.63 -0.65
N VAL A 604 10.83 -7.13 -1.23
CA VAL A 604 12.19 -7.50 -0.82
C VAL A 604 12.44 -7.15 0.64
N ALA A 605 12.06 -5.93 1.05
CA ALA A 605 12.21 -5.51 2.45
C ALA A 605 11.42 -6.40 3.40
N LEU A 606 10.18 -6.78 3.04
CA LEU A 606 9.35 -7.67 3.85
C LEU A 606 9.93 -9.08 3.98
N ASP A 607 10.55 -9.62 2.92
CA ASP A 607 11.23 -10.92 2.97
C ASP A 607 12.40 -10.91 3.97
N GLU A 608 13.22 -9.84 3.95
CA GLU A 608 14.30 -9.67 4.92
C GLU A 608 13.77 -9.50 6.35
N ILE A 609 12.72 -8.69 6.54
CA ILE A 609 12.08 -8.44 7.84
C ILE A 609 11.48 -9.73 8.41
N GLU A 610 10.74 -10.47 7.60
CA GLU A 610 10.13 -11.74 8.01
C GLU A 610 11.19 -12.74 8.45
N THR A 611 12.29 -12.84 7.68
CA THR A 611 13.43 -13.70 8.02
C THR A 611 14.01 -13.34 9.39
N VAL A 612 14.29 -12.06 9.65
CA VAL A 612 14.89 -11.66 10.94
C VAL A 612 13.90 -11.72 12.10
N CYS A 613 12.61 -11.52 11.84
CA CYS A 613 11.57 -11.64 12.88
C CYS A 613 11.32 -13.10 13.29
N ALA A 614 11.53 -14.05 12.39
CA ALA A 614 11.39 -15.49 12.68
C ALA A 614 12.58 -16.07 13.45
N GLU A 615 13.73 -15.40 13.45
CA GLU A 615 14.91 -15.85 14.21
C GLU A 615 14.64 -15.78 15.72
N LYS A 616 15.18 -16.73 16.48
CA LYS A 616 15.06 -16.74 17.94
C LYS A 616 15.70 -15.51 18.57
N PRO A 617 15.06 -14.89 19.58
CA PRO A 617 15.66 -13.80 20.33
C PRO A 617 16.99 -14.19 20.96
N VAL A 618 17.90 -13.21 21.10
CA VAL A 618 19.15 -13.40 21.86
C VAL A 618 18.82 -13.49 23.35
N GLU A 619 19.42 -14.42 24.06
CA GLU A 619 19.29 -14.47 25.53
C GLU A 619 19.72 -13.14 26.15
N ARG A 620 18.85 -12.57 26.99
CA ARG A 620 19.01 -11.22 27.55
C ARG A 620 20.03 -11.13 28.69
N ASN A 621 20.60 -12.23 29.13
CA ASN A 621 21.42 -12.27 30.34
C ASN A 621 22.76 -12.93 30.09
N ALA A 622 23.51 -12.45 29.10
CA ALA A 622 24.87 -12.91 28.88
C ALA A 622 25.86 -12.15 29.78
N PHE A 623 26.71 -12.87 30.49
CA PHE A 623 27.95 -12.34 31.03
C PHE A 623 29.05 -12.53 30.00
N ILE A 624 29.51 -11.45 29.37
CA ILE A 624 30.55 -11.56 28.33
C ILE A 624 31.92 -11.48 28.97
N ASN A 625 32.72 -12.55 28.79
CA ASN A 625 34.12 -12.55 29.10
C ASN A 625 34.91 -12.09 27.87
N HIS A 626 35.47 -10.87 27.94
CA HIS A 626 36.33 -10.27 26.92
C HIS A 626 37.73 -10.03 27.52
N THR A 627 38.41 -11.13 27.81
CA THR A 627 39.76 -11.13 28.40
C THR A 627 40.62 -12.18 27.71
N ASN A 628 41.93 -12.12 27.98
CA ASN A 628 42.90 -13.13 27.51
C ASN A 628 42.75 -14.48 28.23
N HIS A 629 41.85 -14.58 29.20
CA HIS A 629 41.65 -15.78 30.00
C HIS A 629 40.27 -16.40 29.70
N PRO A 630 40.18 -17.47 28.92
CA PRO A 630 38.91 -18.13 28.62
C PRO A 630 38.26 -18.68 29.90
N SER A 631 36.94 -18.59 29.98
CA SER A 631 36.16 -18.99 31.16
C SER A 631 36.32 -20.46 31.50
N SER A 632 36.71 -21.30 30.54
CA SER A 632 37.03 -22.73 30.78
C SER A 632 38.19 -22.95 31.73
N ARG A 633 39.06 -21.95 31.90
CA ARG A 633 40.22 -22.01 32.81
C ARG A 633 39.98 -21.31 34.15
N TRP A 634 38.76 -20.77 34.40
CA TRP A 634 38.45 -20.07 35.62
C TRP A 634 38.25 -21.04 36.81
N GLU A 635 38.64 -20.62 37.99
CA GLU A 635 38.29 -21.27 39.25
C GLU A 635 36.76 -21.19 39.47
N GLU A 636 36.21 -22.11 40.22
CA GLU A 636 34.77 -22.19 40.48
C GLU A 636 34.23 -20.91 41.11
N GLY A 637 34.97 -20.27 42.00
CA GLY A 637 34.58 -18.98 42.63
C GLY A 637 34.40 -17.84 41.60
N GLN A 638 35.29 -17.77 40.60
CA GLN A 638 35.17 -16.78 39.53
C GLN A 638 34.02 -17.08 38.62
N ARG A 639 33.81 -18.39 38.30
CA ARG A 639 32.71 -18.84 37.45
C ARG A 639 31.35 -18.57 38.11
N SER A 640 31.17 -18.95 39.36
CA SER A 640 29.93 -18.70 40.11
C SER A 640 29.63 -17.21 40.25
N ALA A 641 30.66 -16.38 40.46
CA ALA A 641 30.48 -14.93 40.53
C ALA A 641 30.05 -14.32 39.20
N ALA A 642 30.51 -14.88 38.06
CA ALA A 642 30.09 -14.46 36.75
C ALA A 642 28.67 -14.93 36.39
N GLU A 643 28.32 -16.17 36.73
CA GLU A 643 27.00 -16.78 36.54
C GLU A 643 25.88 -16.03 37.28
N ALA A 644 26.21 -15.33 38.35
CA ALA A 644 25.27 -14.45 39.04
C ALA A 644 24.76 -13.27 38.16
N TYR A 645 25.49 -12.88 37.12
CA TYR A 645 25.08 -11.88 36.14
C TYR A 645 24.39 -12.52 34.92
N GLY A 646 24.65 -13.77 34.63
CA GLY A 646 24.06 -14.47 33.48
C GLY A 646 24.93 -15.58 32.89
N THR A 647 24.49 -16.13 31.77
CA THR A 647 25.24 -17.18 31.06
C THR A 647 26.57 -16.66 30.55
N ILE A 648 27.66 -17.35 30.88
CA ILE A 648 29.00 -16.95 30.49
C ILE A 648 29.22 -17.20 29.00
N VAL A 649 29.65 -16.17 28.29
CA VAL A 649 29.99 -16.22 26.86
C VAL A 649 31.39 -15.67 26.67
N ASP A 650 32.31 -16.52 26.23
CA ASP A 650 33.67 -16.07 25.86
C ASP A 650 33.64 -15.35 24.51
N LEU A 651 34.05 -14.08 24.49
CA LEU A 651 34.37 -13.35 23.29
C LEU A 651 35.88 -13.10 23.31
N PRO A 652 36.67 -13.74 22.42
CA PRO A 652 38.13 -13.65 22.51
C PRO A 652 38.63 -12.20 22.51
N PHE A 653 39.58 -11.91 23.40
CA PHE A 653 40.28 -10.63 23.41
C PHE A 653 41.13 -10.52 22.16
N PRO A 654 41.11 -9.42 21.42
CA PRO A 654 41.87 -9.30 20.18
C PRO A 654 43.37 -9.20 20.43
N ASP A 655 44.12 -9.61 19.43
CA ASP A 655 45.59 -9.38 19.41
C ASP A 655 45.83 -7.92 18.96
N ILE A 656 46.53 -7.14 19.80
CA ILE A 656 46.78 -5.73 19.59
C ILE A 656 48.24 -5.59 19.18
N SER A 657 48.48 -5.16 17.93
CA SER A 657 49.86 -4.93 17.45
C SER A 657 50.48 -3.74 18.16
N THR A 658 51.75 -3.90 18.55
CA THR A 658 52.57 -2.82 19.12
C THR A 658 52.90 -1.71 18.13
N GLU A 659 52.67 -1.95 16.84
CA GLU A 659 52.88 -0.98 15.76
C GLU A 659 51.67 -0.13 15.46
N TRP A 660 50.53 -0.45 16.06
CA TRP A 660 49.31 0.31 15.90
C TRP A 660 49.34 1.64 16.68
N GLY A 661 48.80 2.68 16.02
CA GLY A 661 48.58 3.97 16.69
C GLY A 661 47.23 3.98 17.41
N GLU A 662 46.92 5.12 18.05
CA GLU A 662 45.72 5.32 18.82
C GLU A 662 44.42 5.12 17.99
N MET A 663 44.48 5.50 16.72
CA MET A 663 43.28 5.43 15.83
C MET A 663 42.89 3.98 15.51
N GLU A 664 43.85 3.13 15.21
CA GLU A 664 43.60 1.72 14.92
C GLU A 664 43.05 0.99 16.16
N VAL A 665 43.62 1.26 17.32
CA VAL A 665 43.17 0.68 18.59
C VAL A 665 41.73 1.15 18.91
N ARG A 666 41.42 2.42 18.71
CA ARG A 666 40.06 2.96 18.92
C ARG A 666 39.07 2.36 17.93
N HIS A 667 39.45 2.18 16.68
CA HIS A 667 38.59 1.55 15.67
C HIS A 667 38.27 0.09 16.04
N LEU A 668 39.28 -0.67 16.45
CA LEU A 668 39.07 -2.03 16.91
C LEU A 668 38.16 -2.12 18.16
N ALA A 669 38.31 -1.17 19.09
CA ALA A 669 37.43 -1.06 20.25
C ALA A 669 35.97 -0.75 19.84
N GLU A 670 35.77 0.08 18.81
CA GLU A 670 34.46 0.35 18.22
C GLU A 670 33.82 -0.90 17.66
N GLU A 671 34.53 -1.63 16.81
CA GLU A 671 34.03 -2.87 16.21
C GLU A 671 33.63 -3.91 17.27
N ASN A 672 34.47 -4.09 18.29
CA ASN A 672 34.17 -5.04 19.35
C ASN A 672 33.06 -4.55 20.27
N ALA A 673 32.90 -3.25 20.52
CA ALA A 673 31.74 -2.71 21.21
C ALA A 673 30.43 -3.05 20.47
N ILE A 674 30.41 -2.90 19.14
CA ILE A 674 29.26 -3.26 18.30
C ILE A 674 28.91 -4.74 18.47
N ARG A 675 29.93 -5.63 18.40
CA ARG A 675 29.73 -7.09 18.57
C ARG A 675 29.25 -7.47 19.96
N ILE A 676 29.76 -6.79 20.99
CA ILE A 676 29.33 -7.01 22.39
C ILE A 676 27.90 -6.55 22.59
N LEU A 677 27.58 -5.34 22.13
CA LEU A 677 26.23 -4.78 22.27
C LEU A 677 25.18 -5.59 21.53
N ALA A 678 25.54 -6.21 20.39
CA ALA A 678 24.65 -7.12 19.64
C ALA A 678 24.22 -8.35 20.47
N ARG A 679 24.92 -8.71 21.54
CA ARG A 679 24.63 -9.84 22.41
C ARG A 679 23.79 -9.50 23.64
N ARG A 680 23.37 -8.24 23.80
CA ARG A 680 22.58 -7.73 24.94
C ARG A 680 23.12 -8.16 26.31
N PRO A 681 24.41 -7.89 26.62
CA PRO A 681 25.02 -8.41 27.82
C PRO A 681 24.40 -7.78 29.09
N ALA A 682 24.25 -8.60 30.14
CA ALA A 682 23.97 -8.10 31.49
C ALA A 682 25.20 -7.44 32.12
N ALA A 683 26.38 -8.00 31.87
CA ALA A 683 27.67 -7.46 32.28
C ALA A 683 28.77 -7.89 31.32
N VAL A 684 29.85 -7.11 31.26
CA VAL A 684 31.02 -7.42 30.42
C VAL A 684 32.28 -7.31 31.28
N LEU A 685 33.04 -8.40 31.32
CA LEU A 685 34.37 -8.42 31.91
C LEU A 685 35.38 -8.04 30.81
N VAL A 686 36.11 -6.96 31.03
CA VAL A 686 37.12 -6.47 30.07
C VAL A 686 38.45 -6.37 30.80
N GLN A 687 39.47 -7.11 30.34
CA GLN A 687 40.84 -7.02 30.81
C GLN A 687 41.83 -7.45 29.75
N GLY A 688 42.85 -6.64 29.50
CA GLY A 688 43.92 -6.94 28.54
C GLY A 688 44.80 -5.73 28.29
N GLU A 689 45.17 -5.47 27.04
CA GLU A 689 45.97 -4.32 26.66
C GLU A 689 45.24 -3.02 27.09
N PHE A 690 46.01 -2.09 27.71
CA PHE A 690 45.42 -0.95 28.44
C PHE A 690 44.70 0.05 27.53
N SER A 691 45.29 0.44 26.42
CA SER A 691 44.74 1.44 25.49
C SER A 691 43.42 1.00 24.90
N TYR A 692 43.39 -0.25 24.45
CA TYR A 692 42.18 -0.89 23.94
C TYR A 692 41.12 -1.06 25.04
N THR A 693 41.53 -1.56 26.21
CA THR A 693 40.64 -1.72 27.38
C THR A 693 39.94 -0.42 27.75
N VAL A 694 40.68 0.68 27.87
CA VAL A 694 40.12 1.99 28.19
C VAL A 694 39.14 2.44 27.11
N ALA A 695 39.53 2.37 25.86
CA ALA A 695 38.67 2.76 24.72
C ALA A 695 37.36 1.94 24.67
N LEU A 696 37.45 0.65 24.91
CA LEU A 696 36.26 -0.24 24.93
C LEU A 696 35.37 0.01 26.15
N VAL A 697 35.97 0.16 27.34
CA VAL A 697 35.23 0.43 28.60
C VAL A 697 34.45 1.73 28.49
N GLU A 698 35.08 2.81 28.00
CA GLU A 698 34.40 4.10 27.81
C GLU A 698 33.16 3.97 26.93
N ARG A 699 33.24 3.23 25.81
CA ARG A 699 32.13 3.02 24.88
C ARG A 699 31.01 2.20 25.50
N LEU A 700 31.35 1.11 26.18
CA LEU A 700 30.34 0.25 26.81
C LEU A 700 29.64 0.96 27.97
N LYS A 701 30.37 1.74 28.77
CA LYS A 701 29.76 2.58 29.81
C LYS A 701 28.87 3.67 29.25
N ALA A 702 29.28 4.30 28.14
CA ALA A 702 28.45 5.28 27.45
C ALA A 702 27.15 4.65 26.90
N ALA A 703 27.16 3.36 26.58
CA ALA A 703 25.97 2.60 26.18
C ALA A 703 25.13 2.12 27.39
N GLY A 704 25.55 2.41 28.62
CA GLY A 704 24.85 2.01 29.85
C GLY A 704 25.07 0.53 30.24
N ILE A 705 26.14 -0.09 29.75
CA ILE A 705 26.47 -1.49 30.06
C ILE A 705 27.34 -1.50 31.35
N LEU A 706 27.06 -2.48 32.21
CA LEU A 706 27.87 -2.79 33.36
C LEU A 706 29.20 -3.41 32.93
N VAL A 707 30.32 -2.68 33.11
CA VAL A 707 31.65 -3.17 32.76
C VAL A 707 32.45 -3.46 34.03
N LEU A 708 33.06 -4.65 34.03
CA LEU A 708 33.72 -5.22 35.20
C LEU A 708 35.19 -5.52 34.88
N SER A 709 36.01 -5.45 35.96
CA SER A 709 37.37 -5.98 36.00
C SER A 709 37.45 -7.07 37.05
N ALA A 710 38.26 -8.12 36.82
CA ALA A 710 38.52 -9.16 37.80
C ALA A 710 39.67 -8.71 38.75
N CYS A 711 39.41 -8.80 40.05
CA CYS A 711 40.40 -8.55 41.06
C CYS A 711 40.94 -9.85 41.61
N SER A 712 42.24 -10.05 41.52
CA SER A 712 42.92 -11.23 42.02
C SER A 712 44.02 -10.84 43.00
N GLU A 713 44.16 -11.67 44.02
CA GLU A 713 45.26 -11.56 44.99
C GLU A 713 46.44 -12.37 44.49
N ARG A 714 47.63 -11.78 44.56
CA ARG A 714 48.85 -12.47 44.21
C ARG A 714 49.41 -13.18 45.44
N LEU A 715 49.29 -14.50 45.45
CA LEU A 715 49.92 -15.37 46.44
C LEU A 715 51.30 -15.77 45.91
N VAL A 716 52.33 -15.51 46.72
CA VAL A 716 53.71 -15.90 46.40
C VAL A 716 54.07 -17.11 47.24
N HIS A 717 54.38 -18.20 46.59
CA HIS A 717 54.93 -19.40 47.22
C HIS A 717 56.43 -19.51 46.88
N GLU A 718 57.25 -19.64 47.89
CA GLU A 718 58.67 -19.97 47.71
C GLU A 718 58.88 -21.44 47.88
N ARG A 719 59.44 -22.11 46.91
CA ARG A 719 59.89 -23.50 47.05
C ARG A 719 61.36 -23.59 46.62
N VAL A 720 62.08 -24.46 47.29
CA VAL A 720 63.44 -24.78 46.92
C VAL A 720 63.40 -25.91 45.90
N ASP A 721 64.10 -25.75 44.77
CA ASP A 721 64.22 -26.78 43.71
C ASP A 721 65.23 -27.87 44.10
N GLU A 722 65.37 -28.89 43.27
CA GLU A 722 66.30 -30.01 43.50
C GLU A 722 67.78 -29.56 43.53
N ASN A 723 68.09 -28.35 43.06
CA ASN A 723 69.45 -27.76 43.05
C ASN A 723 69.69 -26.83 44.23
N GLY A 724 68.73 -26.65 45.12
CA GLY A 724 68.85 -25.77 46.28
C GLY A 724 68.55 -24.30 45.94
N GLU A 725 68.03 -23.96 44.74
CA GLU A 725 67.66 -22.59 44.37
C GLU A 725 66.21 -22.29 44.82
N THR A 726 65.99 -21.08 45.32
CA THR A 726 64.66 -20.67 45.72
C THR A 726 63.89 -20.15 44.53
N ILE A 727 62.94 -20.98 44.07
CA ILE A 727 62.01 -20.58 43.00
C ILE A 727 60.77 -19.90 43.62
N ARG A 728 60.51 -18.66 43.19
CA ARG A 728 59.30 -17.93 43.54
C ARG A 728 58.21 -18.15 42.52
N GLU A 729 57.21 -18.96 42.85
CA GLU A 729 56.01 -19.14 42.05
C GLU A 729 54.93 -18.20 42.55
N SER A 730 54.36 -17.38 41.66
CA SER A 730 53.24 -16.54 42.01
C SER A 730 51.95 -17.09 41.35
N ARG A 731 50.94 -17.29 42.22
CA ARG A 731 49.61 -17.67 41.76
C ARG A 731 48.64 -16.53 42.03
N PHE A 732 47.82 -16.18 41.03
CA PHE A 732 46.77 -15.20 41.14
C PHE A 732 45.47 -15.91 41.49
N VAL A 733 44.84 -15.59 42.63
CA VAL A 733 43.58 -16.17 43.11
C VAL A 733 42.49 -15.10 42.97
N PHE A 734 41.44 -15.39 42.24
CA PHE A 734 40.30 -14.50 42.06
C PHE A 734 39.65 -14.14 43.40
N ARG A 735 39.29 -12.87 43.64
CA ARG A 735 38.61 -12.38 44.84
C ARG A 735 37.23 -11.82 44.56
N CYS A 736 37.09 -10.95 43.58
CA CYS A 736 35.82 -10.31 43.23
C CYS A 736 35.88 -9.65 41.82
N PHE A 737 34.71 -9.32 41.30
CA PHE A 737 34.58 -8.36 40.20
C PHE A 737 34.43 -6.94 40.78
N ARG A 738 35.04 -5.94 40.13
CA ARG A 738 34.87 -4.52 40.40
C ARG A 738 34.38 -3.80 39.14
N THR A 739 33.54 -2.79 39.33
CA THR A 739 33.11 -1.92 38.23
C THR A 739 34.20 -0.94 37.85
N TYR A 740 34.35 -0.68 36.56
CA TYR A 740 35.19 0.37 36.05
C TYR A 740 34.66 1.75 36.40
#